data_2192445c55e081de82fd32b32a37134c
#
_entry.id   2192445c55e081de82fd32b32a37134c
#
_cell.length_a   1.000
_cell.length_b   1.000
_cell.length_c   1.000
_cell.angle_alpha   90.00
_cell.angle_beta   90.00
_cell.angle_gamma   90.00
#
_symmetry.space_group_name_H-M   'P 1'
#
loop_
_entity.id
_entity.type
_entity.pdbx_description
1 polymer ?
#
loop_
_entity_poly.entity_id
_entity_poly.type
_entity_poly.pdbx_seq_one_letter_code
_entity_poly.pdbx_strand_id
1 'polypeptide(L)'
;MLALLRNQGLDMFPSLRVSMRILVQLQKVGLSFQSRHTFAFGSPDIVPIFCGALPHSTWKTYPHEFEDFATDAAFLDEWSFQQFESLFNNSKQDPKLKELLQQDNIVIFLHLLGCDSNGHAHKPFSSIYLNNVKVVDDIAARVYNLLEDYYRDNRTSYIFTADHGMSDKGSHGDGHPTNTDTPLVAWGAGVKYPRPISSSNHSDCGFRFVDEHMHDAPTPTEWGLHDLERVDVNQADIAPLMSTLLGMPCPVNSVGSLPRDYINFNEATEVEAVLANTKQILNQFLRKSQIKQSNSISFKPFKPLSDYTSILDQIEELISGKDYEAAMKLAENLRSLALQGLHYFQTYDWLMLMSVISLGYIGWMIYLVIHVLQSYTSLPVQLLRKEFTNYQRDDYKKVQFCGCLLMGVISTLLFLERSPPLYHAYTTMTVFLWTQIFSEYQFIKASWKLLHGRRVYYAAKILATCAVSVFILEFLVNSFTERKLYTLYFLVAGVVGSLYLYKSIPWRSGIPIFVCAVCWFLSVFTLMPAEIPENTYLVIGSGAMIIVIGIAARWLDLHAGGNKYWISLCNHEKKKPKFPMLFLLQALFVGLSSIMVPLSTSHRTQKQELLALHQFINWSIAGFSMILPLFSANSLLSRLTSIFLGFAPTFLLLSIGYEAIFYGALSLVLVAWILFENTLLYVRKVKRPSASMKNLEDNVLELDDRYLQLFDMRIPLIFMVLFNVAFFGTGNFASIASFEISSVYRFITIFNPFLMAALLIFKLFIPFMLVICVFSAITKMNKLPRSGCYFLVILVSDVMTLHFFFLVRNTGSWMEIGNSISHFGIMSAQVVFVLLLFALTNIYTKDIHIGSVNPSSQKAM
;
A
#
# COMPACT_ATOMS: atom_id res chain seq x y z
N MET A 1 -10.84 3.16 -11.86
CA MET A 1 -9.52 3.71 -11.53
C MET A 1 -8.62 3.83 -12.76
N LEU A 2 -8.46 2.80 -13.60
CA LEU A 2 -7.67 2.86 -14.85
C LEU A 2 -8.21 3.87 -15.90
N ALA A 3 -9.52 4.09 -16.00
CA ALA A 3 -10.10 5.08 -16.89
C ALA A 3 -9.87 6.53 -16.43
N LEU A 4 -9.77 6.79 -15.13
CA LEU A 4 -9.40 8.09 -14.54
C LEU A 4 -7.90 8.39 -14.69
N LEU A 5 -7.05 7.37 -14.76
CA LEU A 5 -5.62 7.51 -15.02
C LEU A 5 -5.32 7.89 -16.49
N ARG A 6 -6.27 7.68 -17.41
CA ARG A 6 -6.11 8.00 -18.84
C ARG A 6 -6.17 9.51 -19.14
N ASN A 7 -6.87 10.29 -18.33
CA ASN A 7 -7.12 11.72 -18.59
C ASN A 7 -6.33 12.70 -17.74
N GLN A 8 -5.65 12.23 -16.71
CA GLN A 8 -4.82 13.10 -15.89
C GLN A 8 -3.36 12.67 -16.03
N GLY A 9 -2.50 13.58 -16.46
CA GLY A 9 -1.06 13.39 -16.61
C GLY A 9 -0.35 13.07 -15.31
N LEU A 10 -0.73 11.97 -14.66
CA LEU A 10 -0.04 11.44 -13.49
C LEU A 10 1.27 10.77 -13.92
N ASP A 11 2.30 11.62 -14.01
CA ASP A 11 3.70 11.21 -14.19
C ASP A 11 4.32 10.58 -12.92
N MET A 12 3.50 10.02 -12.01
CA MET A 12 3.96 9.55 -10.70
C MET A 12 4.50 8.11 -10.66
N PHE A 13 4.34 7.31 -11.71
CA PHE A 13 4.83 5.92 -11.72
C PHE A 13 5.55 5.59 -13.02
N PRO A 14 6.86 5.87 -13.13
CA PRO A 14 7.63 5.54 -14.34
C PRO A 14 7.61 4.06 -14.70
N SER A 15 7.54 3.23 -13.75
CA SER A 15 7.75 1.79 -13.82
C SER A 15 6.50 0.95 -14.15
N LEU A 16 5.35 1.22 -13.58
CA LEU A 16 4.06 0.68 -14.07
C LEU A 16 3.80 1.08 -15.54
N ARG A 17 4.42 2.18 -15.97
CA ARG A 17 4.42 2.61 -17.37
C ARG A 17 5.35 1.79 -18.28
N VAL A 18 6.36 1.09 -17.78
CA VAL A 18 7.29 0.39 -18.65
C VAL A 18 6.63 -0.84 -19.27
N SER A 19 6.00 -1.71 -18.49
CA SER A 19 5.27 -2.87 -19.06
C SER A 19 4.01 -2.44 -19.83
N MET A 20 3.21 -1.50 -19.33
CA MET A 20 2.10 -0.92 -20.09
C MET A 20 2.56 -0.09 -21.28
N ARG A 21 3.73 0.55 -21.24
CA ARG A 21 4.24 1.37 -22.34
C ARG A 21 4.73 0.56 -23.53
N ILE A 22 5.30 -0.61 -23.35
CA ILE A 22 5.71 -1.46 -24.48
C ILE A 22 4.50 -1.77 -25.36
N LEU A 23 3.39 -2.15 -24.78
CA LEU A 23 2.19 -2.52 -25.52
C LEU A 23 1.33 -1.32 -26.00
N VAL A 24 1.20 -0.25 -25.20
CA VAL A 24 0.55 1.03 -25.62
C VAL A 24 1.39 1.73 -26.71
N GLN A 25 2.67 1.47 -26.78
CA GLN A 25 3.55 2.04 -27.79
C GLN A 25 3.49 1.28 -29.12
N LEU A 26 3.27 -0.02 -29.11
CA LEU A 26 2.87 -0.78 -30.31
C LEU A 26 1.57 -0.19 -30.90
N GLN A 27 0.65 0.27 -30.04
CA GLN A 27 -0.60 0.94 -30.42
C GLN A 27 -0.39 2.28 -31.14
N LYS A 28 0.53 3.14 -30.71
CA LYS A 28 0.80 4.44 -31.35
C LYS A 28 1.65 4.31 -32.63
N VAL A 29 2.48 3.30 -32.73
CA VAL A 29 3.26 3.00 -33.94
C VAL A 29 2.37 2.40 -35.02
N GLY A 30 1.37 1.59 -34.67
CA GLY A 30 0.37 1.05 -35.58
C GLY A 30 -0.46 2.12 -36.31
N LEU A 31 -0.65 3.29 -35.71
CA LEU A 31 -1.38 4.42 -36.31
C LEU A 31 -0.60 5.12 -37.44
N SER A 32 0.73 4.98 -37.53
CA SER A 32 1.56 5.68 -38.52
C SER A 32 1.80 4.90 -39.81
N PHE A 33 1.51 3.60 -39.86
CA PHE A 33 1.86 2.77 -41.02
C PHE A 33 0.68 1.87 -41.44
N GLN A 34 0.13 2.15 -42.61
CA GLN A 34 -1.08 1.52 -43.18
C GLN A 34 -0.93 0.02 -43.56
N SER A 35 0.21 -0.58 -43.45
CA SER A 35 0.49 -1.95 -43.92
C SER A 35 0.74 -3.01 -42.84
N ARG A 36 0.47 -2.72 -41.58
CA ARG A 36 0.75 -3.63 -40.46
C ARG A 36 -0.49 -4.19 -39.85
N HIS A 37 -0.46 -5.47 -39.54
CA HIS A 37 -1.55 -6.11 -38.83
C HIS A 37 -1.03 -6.83 -37.59
N THR A 38 -1.79 -6.74 -36.48
CA THR A 38 -1.48 -7.46 -35.24
C THR A 38 -2.56 -8.50 -34.98
N PHE A 39 -2.15 -9.74 -34.78
CA PHE A 39 -3.00 -10.82 -34.30
C PHE A 39 -2.69 -11.07 -32.82
N ALA A 40 -3.70 -11.07 -31.95
CA ALA A 40 -3.50 -11.22 -30.52
C ALA A 40 -4.51 -12.20 -29.90
N PHE A 41 -4.02 -13.12 -29.07
CA PHE A 41 -4.83 -14.15 -28.42
C PHE A 41 -4.45 -14.26 -26.94
N GLY A 42 -5.44 -14.35 -26.04
CA GLY A 42 -5.17 -14.54 -24.63
C GLY A 42 -6.22 -13.93 -23.70
N SER A 43 -5.78 -13.34 -22.60
CA SER A 43 -6.67 -12.92 -21.52
C SER A 43 -7.58 -11.75 -21.90
N PRO A 44 -8.81 -11.74 -21.37
CA PRO A 44 -9.78 -10.67 -21.57
C PRO A 44 -9.36 -9.35 -20.92
N ASP A 45 -8.46 -9.36 -19.95
CA ASP A 45 -7.99 -8.16 -19.26
C ASP A 45 -6.87 -7.45 -20.03
N ILE A 46 -5.97 -8.21 -20.68
CA ILE A 46 -4.76 -7.65 -21.31
C ILE A 46 -4.97 -7.36 -22.79
N VAL A 47 -5.45 -8.34 -23.56
CA VAL A 47 -5.51 -8.24 -25.01
C VAL A 47 -6.37 -7.04 -25.49
N PRO A 48 -7.58 -6.78 -24.95
CA PRO A 48 -8.38 -5.63 -25.37
C PRO A 48 -7.77 -4.28 -25.02
N ILE A 49 -6.98 -4.17 -23.95
CA ILE A 49 -6.30 -2.92 -23.56
C ILE A 49 -5.38 -2.46 -24.69
N PHE A 50 -4.70 -3.40 -25.32
CA PHE A 50 -3.69 -3.11 -26.33
C PHE A 50 -4.24 -3.14 -27.75
N CYS A 51 -5.16 -4.04 -28.05
CA CYS A 51 -5.66 -4.28 -29.41
C CYS A 51 -7.01 -3.65 -29.68
N GLY A 52 -7.85 -3.43 -28.67
CA GLY A 52 -9.24 -3.01 -28.84
C GLY A 52 -9.45 -1.66 -29.50
N ALA A 53 -8.47 -0.75 -29.44
CA ALA A 53 -8.51 0.56 -30.11
C ALA A 53 -7.68 0.61 -31.42
N LEU A 54 -7.09 -0.50 -31.86
CA LEU A 54 -6.27 -0.55 -33.06
C LEU A 54 -7.11 -0.99 -34.28
N PRO A 55 -7.23 -0.16 -35.33
CA PRO A 55 -8.00 -0.52 -36.53
C PRO A 55 -7.36 -1.68 -37.34
N HIS A 56 -6.06 -1.95 -37.11
CA HIS A 56 -5.28 -2.99 -37.81
C HIS A 56 -4.95 -4.14 -36.87
N SER A 57 -5.91 -4.58 -36.05
CA SER A 57 -5.74 -5.72 -35.18
C SER A 57 -6.90 -6.69 -35.27
N THR A 58 -6.58 -7.96 -35.22
CA THR A 58 -7.54 -9.06 -35.04
C THR A 58 -7.20 -9.77 -33.75
N TRP A 59 -8.12 -9.79 -32.80
CA TRP A 59 -7.86 -10.37 -31.51
C TRP A 59 -9.04 -11.19 -30.99
N LYS A 60 -8.72 -12.18 -30.15
CA LYS A 60 -9.70 -13.02 -29.45
C LYS A 60 -9.27 -13.23 -28.02
N THR A 61 -10.24 -13.25 -27.12
CA THR A 61 -10.03 -13.56 -25.70
C THR A 61 -10.96 -14.69 -25.25
N TYR A 62 -10.51 -15.44 -24.27
CA TYR A 62 -11.42 -16.37 -23.59
C TYR A 62 -12.40 -15.63 -22.67
N PRO A 63 -13.53 -16.26 -22.29
CA PRO A 63 -14.47 -15.69 -21.31
C PRO A 63 -13.81 -15.50 -19.93
N HIS A 64 -14.22 -14.47 -19.19
CA HIS A 64 -13.70 -14.20 -17.83
C HIS A 64 -13.92 -15.36 -16.86
N GLU A 65 -14.96 -16.15 -17.06
CA GLU A 65 -15.30 -17.30 -16.22
C GLU A 65 -14.24 -18.42 -16.29
N PHE A 66 -13.37 -18.39 -17.31
CA PHE A 66 -12.28 -19.34 -17.44
C PHE A 66 -11.12 -19.06 -16.45
N GLU A 67 -11.01 -17.84 -15.94
CA GLU A 67 -10.01 -17.47 -14.92
C GLU A 67 -10.47 -17.92 -13.51
N ASP A 68 -10.60 -19.22 -13.30
CA ASP A 68 -10.95 -19.81 -12.01
C ASP A 68 -9.72 -20.41 -11.33
N PHE A 69 -9.32 -19.80 -10.19
CA PHE A 69 -8.18 -20.25 -9.38
C PHE A 69 -8.40 -21.62 -8.68
N ALA A 70 -9.58 -22.21 -8.76
CA ALA A 70 -9.84 -23.56 -8.27
C ALA A 70 -9.42 -24.63 -9.29
N THR A 71 -9.22 -24.26 -10.56
CA THR A 71 -8.88 -25.18 -11.66
C THR A 71 -7.41 -25.05 -12.08
N ASP A 72 -6.89 -26.04 -12.84
CA ASP A 72 -5.57 -25.96 -13.45
C ASP A 72 -5.61 -25.02 -14.64
N ALA A 73 -4.92 -23.89 -14.55
CA ALA A 73 -4.97 -22.84 -15.58
C ALA A 73 -4.17 -23.15 -16.87
N ALA A 74 -3.51 -24.31 -16.99
CA ALA A 74 -2.79 -24.69 -18.21
C ALA A 74 -3.69 -24.71 -19.45
N PHE A 75 -5.00 -24.93 -19.28
CA PHE A 75 -5.96 -24.92 -20.39
C PHE A 75 -6.14 -23.52 -21.01
N LEU A 76 -5.83 -22.41 -20.30
CA LEU A 76 -5.87 -21.04 -20.82
C LEU A 76 -4.78 -20.84 -21.88
N ASP A 77 -3.61 -21.43 -21.65
CA ASP A 77 -2.49 -21.39 -22.58
C ASP A 77 -2.80 -22.19 -23.82
N GLU A 78 -3.35 -23.40 -23.64
CA GLU A 78 -3.79 -24.27 -24.74
C GLU A 78 -4.93 -23.61 -25.54
N TRP A 79 -5.87 -22.92 -24.92
CA TRP A 79 -6.92 -22.18 -25.62
C TRP A 79 -6.31 -21.09 -26.52
N SER A 80 -5.34 -20.35 -26.01
CA SER A 80 -4.65 -19.29 -26.75
C SER A 80 -3.93 -19.86 -27.96
N PHE A 81 -3.25 -20.99 -27.81
CA PHE A 81 -2.63 -21.71 -28.90
C PHE A 81 -3.67 -22.22 -29.91
N GLN A 82 -4.78 -22.79 -29.51
CA GLN A 82 -5.84 -23.27 -30.41
C GLN A 82 -6.43 -22.15 -31.26
N GLN A 83 -6.59 -20.92 -30.70
CA GLN A 83 -7.04 -19.78 -31.51
C GLN A 83 -6.00 -19.36 -32.53
N PHE A 84 -4.72 -19.39 -32.16
CA PHE A 84 -3.59 -19.15 -33.08
C PHE A 84 -3.55 -20.21 -34.17
N GLU A 85 -3.64 -21.49 -33.87
CA GLU A 85 -3.66 -22.58 -34.87
C GLU A 85 -4.88 -22.44 -35.79
N SER A 86 -6.06 -22.10 -35.25
CA SER A 86 -7.27 -21.88 -36.03
C SER A 86 -7.13 -20.73 -37.03
N LEU A 87 -6.32 -19.71 -36.75
CA LEU A 87 -6.03 -18.61 -37.68
C LEU A 87 -5.42 -19.13 -38.95
N PHE A 88 -4.40 -19.99 -38.86
CA PHE A 88 -3.70 -20.57 -40.02
C PHE A 88 -4.55 -21.61 -40.75
N ASN A 89 -5.34 -22.38 -40.01
CA ASN A 89 -6.26 -23.35 -40.65
C ASN A 89 -7.37 -22.63 -41.43
N ASN A 90 -7.92 -21.55 -40.90
CA ASN A 90 -8.94 -20.75 -41.56
C ASN A 90 -8.41 -20.01 -42.81
N SER A 91 -7.10 -19.64 -42.80
CA SER A 91 -6.47 -19.01 -43.94
C SER A 91 -6.42 -19.90 -45.19
N LYS A 92 -6.52 -21.21 -45.01
CA LYS A 92 -6.59 -22.18 -46.15
C LYS A 92 -7.91 -22.05 -46.93
N GLN A 93 -8.97 -21.56 -46.29
CA GLN A 93 -10.31 -21.42 -46.86
C GLN A 93 -10.71 -19.98 -47.13
N ASP A 94 -10.09 -18.98 -46.44
CA ASP A 94 -10.34 -17.56 -46.63
C ASP A 94 -9.16 -16.89 -47.37
N PRO A 95 -9.34 -16.53 -48.67
CA PRO A 95 -8.29 -15.89 -49.45
C PRO A 95 -7.87 -14.52 -48.91
N LYS A 96 -8.79 -13.76 -48.32
CA LYS A 96 -8.49 -12.44 -47.72
C LYS A 96 -7.61 -12.59 -46.47
N LEU A 97 -7.93 -13.54 -45.63
CA LEU A 97 -7.10 -13.85 -44.45
C LEU A 97 -5.72 -14.35 -44.85
N LYS A 98 -5.64 -15.18 -45.92
CA LYS A 98 -4.39 -15.66 -46.46
C LYS A 98 -3.55 -14.51 -47.01
N GLU A 99 -4.12 -13.58 -47.75
CA GLU A 99 -3.43 -12.38 -48.24
C GLU A 99 -2.94 -11.51 -47.11
N LEU A 100 -3.75 -11.33 -46.06
CA LEU A 100 -3.38 -10.59 -44.89
C LEU A 100 -2.18 -11.21 -44.13
N LEU A 101 -2.18 -12.53 -43.94
CA LEU A 101 -1.07 -13.26 -43.28
C LEU A 101 0.23 -13.30 -44.14
N GLN A 102 0.13 -13.05 -45.46
CA GLN A 102 1.30 -12.99 -46.35
C GLN A 102 1.89 -11.58 -46.46
N GLN A 103 1.31 -10.58 -45.78
CA GLN A 103 1.89 -9.24 -45.77
C GLN A 103 3.16 -9.19 -44.90
N ASP A 104 4.03 -8.22 -45.22
CA ASP A 104 5.20 -7.92 -44.41
C ASP A 104 4.81 -7.20 -43.10
N ASN A 105 5.66 -7.28 -42.11
CA ASN A 105 5.54 -6.61 -40.82
C ASN A 105 4.29 -6.99 -39.99
N ILE A 106 3.95 -8.26 -39.96
CA ILE A 106 2.91 -8.83 -39.11
C ILE A 106 3.48 -9.08 -37.72
N VAL A 107 2.68 -8.75 -36.70
CA VAL A 107 2.93 -9.07 -35.29
C VAL A 107 1.92 -10.09 -34.80
N ILE A 108 2.39 -11.20 -34.25
CA ILE A 108 1.54 -12.20 -33.60
C ILE A 108 1.90 -12.20 -32.13
N PHE A 109 0.89 -12.00 -31.28
CA PHE A 109 1.03 -11.92 -29.83
C PHE A 109 0.17 -12.97 -29.14
N LEU A 110 0.83 -13.86 -28.42
CA LEU A 110 0.20 -14.87 -27.58
C LEU A 110 0.42 -14.48 -26.12
N HIS A 111 -0.65 -14.21 -25.40
CA HIS A 111 -0.62 -13.95 -23.96
C HIS A 111 -1.01 -15.22 -23.21
N LEU A 112 0.00 -15.89 -22.63
CA LEU A 112 -0.13 -17.17 -21.92
C LEU A 112 -0.21 -16.88 -20.42
N LEU A 113 -1.43 -16.87 -19.83
CA LEU A 113 -1.67 -16.49 -18.46
C LEU A 113 -1.61 -17.67 -17.47
N GLY A 114 -1.55 -18.90 -17.96
CA GLY A 114 -1.67 -20.10 -17.12
C GLY A 114 -0.65 -20.18 -16.00
N CYS A 115 0.62 -19.86 -16.28
CA CYS A 115 1.67 -19.85 -15.26
C CYS A 115 1.38 -18.84 -14.15
N ASP A 116 0.90 -17.65 -14.48
CA ASP A 116 0.55 -16.63 -13.48
C ASP A 116 -0.60 -17.09 -12.60
N SER A 117 -1.70 -17.54 -13.20
CA SER A 117 -2.86 -18.04 -12.47
C SER A 117 -2.54 -19.24 -11.59
N ASN A 118 -1.77 -20.21 -12.10
CA ASN A 118 -1.32 -21.37 -11.30
C ASN A 118 -0.32 -20.96 -10.22
N GLY A 119 0.52 -19.94 -10.45
CA GLY A 119 1.43 -19.39 -9.46
C GLY A 119 0.68 -18.78 -8.28
N HIS A 120 -0.36 -18.01 -8.54
CA HIS A 120 -1.22 -17.44 -7.51
C HIS A 120 -1.98 -18.52 -6.72
N ALA A 121 -2.56 -19.49 -7.42
CA ALA A 121 -3.41 -20.51 -6.80
C ALA A 121 -2.61 -21.60 -6.08
N HIS A 122 -1.51 -22.07 -6.66
CA HIS A 122 -0.82 -23.28 -6.24
C HIS A 122 0.63 -23.09 -5.80
N LYS A 123 1.17 -21.88 -5.92
CA LYS A 123 2.56 -21.50 -5.65
C LYS A 123 3.56 -21.97 -6.73
N PRO A 124 4.70 -21.27 -6.91
CA PRO A 124 5.65 -21.55 -8.02
C PRO A 124 6.32 -22.92 -7.99
N PHE A 125 6.47 -23.53 -6.81
CA PHE A 125 7.13 -24.86 -6.70
C PHE A 125 6.15 -26.02 -6.67
N SER A 126 4.86 -25.79 -6.90
CA SER A 126 3.87 -26.85 -7.01
C SER A 126 4.07 -27.66 -8.29
N SER A 127 3.70 -28.95 -8.25
CA SER A 127 3.73 -29.80 -9.45
C SER A 127 2.81 -29.29 -10.56
N ILE A 128 1.73 -28.58 -10.21
CA ILE A 128 0.79 -27.99 -11.16
C ILE A 128 1.45 -26.83 -11.92
N TYR A 129 2.10 -25.92 -11.19
CA TYR A 129 2.84 -24.81 -11.80
C TYR A 129 3.97 -25.30 -12.69
N LEU A 130 4.83 -26.20 -12.18
CA LEU A 130 5.95 -26.75 -12.94
C LEU A 130 5.49 -27.53 -14.20
N ASN A 131 4.34 -28.19 -14.12
CA ASN A 131 3.74 -28.81 -15.30
C ASN A 131 3.25 -27.77 -16.32
N ASN A 132 2.68 -26.66 -15.86
CA ASN A 132 2.27 -25.57 -16.75
C ASN A 132 3.47 -24.95 -17.48
N VAL A 133 4.63 -24.79 -16.81
CA VAL A 133 5.86 -24.31 -17.48
C VAL A 133 6.22 -25.25 -18.66
N LYS A 134 6.07 -26.59 -18.50
CA LYS A 134 6.28 -27.54 -19.62
C LYS A 134 5.26 -27.38 -20.73
N VAL A 135 4.00 -27.08 -20.40
CA VAL A 135 2.94 -26.81 -21.39
C VAL A 135 3.29 -25.56 -22.20
N VAL A 136 3.77 -24.51 -21.55
CA VAL A 136 4.20 -23.25 -22.22
C VAL A 136 5.40 -23.50 -23.15
N ASP A 137 6.37 -24.31 -22.72
CA ASP A 137 7.53 -24.71 -23.54
C ASP A 137 7.08 -25.50 -24.78
N ASP A 138 6.19 -26.48 -24.62
CA ASP A 138 5.60 -27.23 -25.70
C ASP A 138 4.83 -26.35 -26.70
N ILE A 139 4.05 -25.39 -26.18
CA ILE A 139 3.33 -24.40 -27.00
C ILE A 139 4.35 -23.59 -27.83
N ALA A 140 5.44 -23.11 -27.22
CA ALA A 140 6.46 -22.36 -27.93
C ALA A 140 7.06 -23.17 -29.10
N ALA A 141 7.36 -24.46 -28.88
CA ALA A 141 7.84 -25.37 -29.92
C ALA A 141 6.79 -25.58 -31.02
N ARG A 142 5.52 -25.75 -30.68
CA ARG A 142 4.42 -25.92 -31.67
C ARG A 142 4.19 -24.64 -32.47
N VAL A 143 4.26 -23.47 -31.86
CA VAL A 143 4.17 -22.17 -32.55
C VAL A 143 5.30 -22.04 -33.57
N TYR A 144 6.54 -22.33 -33.14
CA TYR A 144 7.70 -22.29 -34.02
C TYR A 144 7.52 -23.22 -35.23
N ASN A 145 7.21 -24.49 -34.99
CA ASN A 145 7.04 -25.46 -36.07
C ASN A 145 5.93 -25.08 -37.05
N LEU A 146 4.78 -24.58 -36.56
CA LEU A 146 3.64 -24.17 -37.38
C LEU A 146 4.01 -22.98 -38.28
N LEU A 147 4.73 -21.98 -37.73
CA LEU A 147 5.14 -20.80 -38.52
C LEU A 147 6.20 -21.13 -39.55
N GLU A 148 7.19 -21.95 -39.20
CA GLU A 148 8.24 -22.40 -40.15
C GLU A 148 7.64 -23.26 -41.28
N ASP A 149 6.67 -24.13 -40.97
CA ASP A 149 5.98 -24.93 -41.98
C ASP A 149 5.07 -24.10 -42.87
N TYR A 150 4.47 -23.03 -42.35
CA TYR A 150 3.56 -22.17 -43.11
C TYR A 150 4.31 -21.20 -44.02
N TYR A 151 5.33 -20.49 -43.53
CA TYR A 151 6.03 -19.45 -44.28
C TYR A 151 7.19 -19.98 -45.09
N ARG A 152 8.00 -20.86 -44.54
CA ARG A 152 9.19 -21.50 -45.21
C ARG A 152 10.16 -20.50 -45.83
N ASP A 153 10.31 -19.32 -45.21
CA ASP A 153 11.06 -18.20 -45.79
C ASP A 153 12.22 -17.69 -44.93
N ASN A 154 12.41 -18.25 -43.72
CA ASN A 154 13.41 -17.84 -42.74
C ASN A 154 13.39 -16.33 -42.41
N ARG A 155 12.22 -15.68 -42.51
CA ARG A 155 12.04 -14.23 -42.25
C ARG A 155 11.35 -13.91 -40.93
N THR A 156 11.02 -14.89 -40.14
CA THR A 156 10.33 -14.75 -38.86
C THR A 156 11.33 -14.59 -37.73
N SER A 157 11.12 -13.58 -36.89
CA SER A 157 11.85 -13.38 -35.62
C SER A 157 10.94 -13.78 -34.46
N TYR A 158 11.48 -14.49 -33.49
CA TYR A 158 10.77 -14.99 -32.34
C TYR A 158 11.32 -14.33 -31.08
N ILE A 159 10.42 -13.89 -30.20
CA ILE A 159 10.75 -13.36 -28.87
C ILE A 159 9.86 -14.03 -27.85
N PHE A 160 10.47 -14.76 -26.94
CA PHE A 160 9.83 -15.37 -25.78
C PHE A 160 10.29 -14.64 -24.52
N THR A 161 9.33 -14.12 -23.75
CA THR A 161 9.61 -13.37 -22.51
C THR A 161 8.44 -13.43 -21.55
N ALA A 162 8.66 -12.97 -20.31
CA ALA A 162 7.62 -12.75 -19.34
C ALA A 162 7.62 -11.27 -18.90
N ASP A 163 6.48 -10.77 -18.48
CA ASP A 163 6.32 -9.40 -17.97
C ASP A 163 6.82 -9.27 -16.53
N HIS A 164 6.75 -10.34 -15.73
CA HIS A 164 7.30 -10.46 -14.38
C HIS A 164 7.56 -11.91 -14.01
N GLY A 165 8.27 -12.11 -12.90
CA GLY A 165 8.43 -13.41 -12.27
C GLY A 165 7.37 -13.63 -11.19
N MET A 166 7.57 -14.63 -10.33
CA MET A 166 6.65 -15.01 -9.26
C MET A 166 7.42 -15.31 -7.98
N SER A 167 7.04 -14.72 -6.87
CA SER A 167 7.62 -15.00 -5.56
C SER A 167 7.14 -16.35 -5.01
N ASP A 168 7.87 -16.90 -4.05
CA ASP A 168 7.50 -18.15 -3.34
C ASP A 168 6.11 -18.11 -2.71
N LYS A 169 5.58 -16.90 -2.48
CA LYS A 169 4.22 -16.68 -1.96
C LYS A 169 3.12 -16.89 -3.00
N GLY A 170 3.47 -16.98 -4.29
CA GLY A 170 2.51 -16.92 -5.38
C GLY A 170 1.95 -15.51 -5.57
N SER A 171 2.78 -14.50 -5.44
CA SER A 171 2.47 -13.10 -5.71
C SER A 171 3.59 -12.43 -6.47
N HIS A 172 3.30 -11.30 -7.09
CA HIS A 172 4.25 -10.48 -7.85
C HIS A 172 3.99 -9.00 -7.62
N GLY A 173 4.83 -8.13 -8.21
CA GLY A 173 4.66 -6.67 -8.15
C GLY A 173 5.55 -5.97 -7.13
N ASP A 174 6.34 -6.72 -6.34
CA ASP A 174 7.43 -6.13 -5.55
C ASP A 174 8.74 -6.07 -6.36
N GLY A 175 9.78 -5.43 -5.84
CA GLY A 175 11.06 -5.27 -6.51
C GLY A 175 12.06 -6.39 -6.21
N HIS A 176 11.63 -7.52 -5.64
CA HIS A 176 12.53 -8.65 -5.40
C HIS A 176 12.92 -9.31 -6.72
N PRO A 177 14.17 -9.77 -6.90
CA PRO A 177 14.63 -10.39 -8.15
C PRO A 177 13.74 -11.55 -8.64
N THR A 178 13.13 -12.32 -7.75
CA THR A 178 12.18 -13.38 -8.13
C THR A 178 10.95 -12.84 -8.89
N ASN A 179 10.62 -11.55 -8.75
CA ASN A 179 9.51 -10.91 -9.45
C ASN A 179 9.95 -10.03 -10.62
N THR A 180 11.19 -9.54 -10.62
CA THR A 180 11.69 -8.59 -11.62
C THR A 180 12.57 -9.23 -12.68
N ASP A 181 13.25 -10.32 -12.36
CA ASP A 181 14.12 -11.02 -13.28
C ASP A 181 13.29 -12.01 -14.11
N THR A 182 13.21 -11.76 -15.41
CA THR A 182 12.38 -12.52 -16.34
C THR A 182 13.23 -13.10 -17.47
N PRO A 183 12.85 -14.26 -18.02
CA PRO A 183 13.58 -14.82 -19.16
C PRO A 183 13.36 -13.95 -20.41
N LEU A 184 14.41 -13.82 -21.23
CA LEU A 184 14.32 -13.31 -22.59
C LEU A 184 15.09 -14.26 -23.52
N VAL A 185 14.36 -14.89 -24.43
CA VAL A 185 14.94 -15.74 -25.46
C VAL A 185 14.52 -15.20 -26.82
N ALA A 186 15.47 -14.84 -27.66
CA ALA A 186 15.23 -14.36 -29.02
C ALA A 186 15.96 -15.24 -30.02
N TRP A 187 15.28 -15.57 -31.13
CA TRP A 187 15.88 -16.37 -32.20
C TRP A 187 15.22 -16.08 -33.57
N GLY A 188 15.76 -16.63 -34.65
CA GLY A 188 15.22 -16.46 -35.99
C GLY A 188 15.84 -15.30 -36.76
N ALA A 189 15.08 -14.69 -37.65
CA ALA A 189 15.60 -13.68 -38.58
C ALA A 189 16.14 -12.44 -37.85
N GLY A 190 17.36 -12.05 -38.21
CA GLY A 190 18.00 -10.85 -37.69
C GLY A 190 18.54 -10.97 -36.25
N VAL A 191 18.42 -12.12 -35.59
CA VAL A 191 18.91 -12.37 -34.24
C VAL A 191 20.27 -13.07 -34.28
N LYS A 192 21.22 -12.65 -33.41
CA LYS A 192 22.53 -13.29 -33.27
C LYS A 192 22.42 -14.69 -32.68
N TYR A 193 23.27 -15.59 -33.15
CA TYR A 193 23.44 -16.90 -32.52
C TYR A 193 24.13 -16.80 -31.15
N PRO A 194 23.87 -17.75 -30.24
CA PRO A 194 24.58 -17.85 -28.99
C PRO A 194 26.10 -17.84 -29.15
N ARG A 195 26.80 -17.09 -28.32
CA ARG A 195 28.27 -16.96 -28.37
C ARG A 195 28.91 -17.71 -27.21
N PRO A 196 30.06 -18.35 -27.42
CA PRO A 196 30.85 -18.87 -26.32
C PRO A 196 31.40 -17.74 -25.47
N ILE A 197 31.60 -17.96 -24.17
CA ILE A 197 32.18 -17.00 -23.27
C ILE A 197 33.56 -16.58 -23.74
N SER A 198 33.70 -15.31 -24.11
CA SER A 198 34.98 -14.69 -24.42
C SER A 198 35.44 -13.84 -23.25
N SER A 199 36.75 -13.83 -22.99
CA SER A 199 37.38 -13.11 -21.87
C SER A 199 37.41 -11.58 -22.06
N SER A 200 36.62 -11.01 -22.95
CA SER A 200 36.53 -9.58 -23.21
C SER A 200 35.48 -8.92 -22.28
N ASN A 201 35.98 -8.12 -21.35
CA ASN A 201 35.15 -7.26 -20.50
C ASN A 201 34.41 -6.23 -21.35
N HIS A 202 33.13 -6.45 -21.61
CA HIS A 202 32.26 -5.38 -22.08
C HIS A 202 31.75 -4.56 -20.89
N SER A 203 32.45 -3.49 -20.55
CA SER A 203 31.95 -2.44 -19.70
C SER A 203 31.04 -1.51 -20.51
N ASP A 204 29.77 -1.79 -20.54
CA ASP A 204 28.76 -0.90 -21.13
C ASP A 204 28.52 0.28 -20.17
N CYS A 205 29.13 1.41 -20.44
CA CYS A 205 29.11 2.62 -19.62
C CYS A 205 27.93 3.56 -19.92
N GLY A 206 26.79 3.04 -20.39
CA GLY A 206 25.59 3.83 -20.67
C GLY A 206 24.79 4.17 -19.40
N PHE A 207 24.18 5.37 -19.33
CA PHE A 207 23.18 5.69 -18.32
C PHE A 207 21.97 4.79 -18.50
N ARG A 208 21.71 3.93 -17.52
CA ARG A 208 20.56 3.03 -17.50
C ARG A 208 19.59 3.50 -16.42
N PHE A 209 18.28 3.50 -16.71
CA PHE A 209 17.23 3.70 -15.71
C PHE A 209 17.01 2.47 -14.82
N VAL A 210 18.04 1.66 -14.59
CA VAL A 210 17.92 0.33 -14.06
C VAL A 210 18.79 0.16 -12.83
N ASP A 211 18.28 -0.61 -11.93
CA ASP A 211 18.97 -1.04 -10.72
C ASP A 211 20.27 -1.77 -11.07
N GLU A 212 21.39 -1.29 -10.51
CA GLU A 212 22.73 -1.85 -10.74
C GLU A 212 22.89 -3.31 -10.24
N HIS A 213 21.93 -3.81 -9.48
CA HIS A 213 21.96 -5.16 -8.92
C HIS A 213 21.64 -6.28 -9.93
N MET A 214 21.14 -5.96 -11.12
CA MET A 214 20.71 -6.98 -12.10
C MET A 214 21.83 -7.80 -12.69
N HIS A 215 23.05 -7.30 -12.70
CA HIS A 215 24.18 -7.95 -13.40
C HIS A 215 25.02 -8.87 -12.48
N ASP A 216 24.72 -8.89 -11.17
CA ASP A 216 25.55 -9.60 -10.19
C ASP A 216 25.15 -11.07 -10.00
N ALA A 217 23.98 -11.50 -10.48
CA ALA A 217 23.54 -12.89 -10.33
C ALA A 217 24.28 -13.81 -11.31
N PRO A 218 25.05 -14.82 -10.85
CA PRO A 218 25.71 -15.77 -11.73
C PRO A 218 24.69 -16.60 -12.51
N THR A 219 25.05 -17.05 -13.69
CA THR A 219 24.21 -18.00 -14.47
C THR A 219 24.01 -19.27 -13.64
N PRO A 220 22.74 -19.68 -13.40
CA PRO A 220 22.48 -20.91 -12.65
C PRO A 220 23.13 -22.14 -13.30
N THR A 221 23.80 -22.95 -12.49
CA THR A 221 24.49 -24.15 -12.98
C THR A 221 23.53 -25.18 -13.58
N GLU A 222 22.29 -25.20 -13.12
CA GLU A 222 21.22 -26.09 -13.56
C GLU A 222 20.80 -25.84 -15.02
N TRP A 223 21.07 -24.66 -15.56
CA TRP A 223 20.75 -24.36 -16.96
C TRP A 223 21.62 -25.11 -17.98
N GLY A 224 22.78 -25.65 -17.55
CA GLY A 224 23.69 -26.35 -18.42
C GLY A 224 24.30 -25.48 -19.52
N LEU A 225 24.31 -24.16 -19.37
CA LEU A 225 24.75 -23.16 -20.36
C LEU A 225 26.02 -22.44 -19.93
N HIS A 226 26.91 -23.13 -19.22
CA HIS A 226 28.13 -22.53 -18.65
C HIS A 226 29.12 -22.00 -19.69
N ASP A 227 29.08 -22.55 -20.92
CA ASP A 227 29.98 -22.17 -21.99
C ASP A 227 29.44 -21.03 -22.85
N LEU A 228 28.21 -20.58 -22.63
CA LEU A 228 27.53 -19.56 -23.41
C LEU A 228 27.43 -18.25 -22.64
N GLU A 229 27.61 -17.15 -23.33
CA GLU A 229 27.45 -15.79 -22.81
C GLU A 229 25.97 -15.48 -22.58
N ARG A 230 25.64 -15.08 -21.33
CA ARG A 230 24.32 -14.54 -21.00
C ARG A 230 24.35 -13.03 -21.18
N VAL A 231 23.40 -12.49 -21.92
CA VAL A 231 23.25 -11.05 -22.14
C VAL A 231 21.99 -10.56 -21.44
N ASP A 232 22.16 -9.82 -20.36
CA ASP A 232 21.07 -9.23 -19.60
C ASP A 232 20.68 -7.88 -20.21
N VAL A 233 19.37 -7.63 -20.31
CA VAL A 233 18.80 -6.41 -20.87
C VAL A 233 17.66 -5.90 -19.98
N ASN A 234 17.30 -4.63 -20.15
CA ASN A 234 16.12 -4.12 -19.49
C ASN A 234 14.84 -4.49 -20.24
N GLN A 235 13.75 -4.72 -19.57
CA GLN A 235 12.45 -4.94 -20.22
C GLN A 235 12.10 -3.80 -21.20
N ALA A 236 12.50 -2.55 -20.89
CA ALA A 236 12.31 -1.42 -21.79
C ALA A 236 13.02 -1.58 -23.14
N ASP A 237 14.10 -2.36 -23.18
CA ASP A 237 14.95 -2.56 -24.37
C ASP A 237 14.32 -3.54 -25.39
N ILE A 238 13.34 -4.32 -24.97
CA ILE A 238 12.60 -5.24 -25.84
C ILE A 238 11.83 -4.47 -26.93
N ALA A 239 11.26 -3.30 -26.61
CA ALA A 239 10.51 -2.51 -27.59
C ALA A 239 11.38 -1.99 -28.76
N PRO A 240 12.54 -1.36 -28.55
CA PRO A 240 13.45 -1.03 -29.64
C PRO A 240 14.01 -2.27 -30.36
N LEU A 241 14.28 -3.38 -29.66
CA LEU A 241 14.68 -4.63 -30.27
C LEU A 241 13.65 -5.12 -31.31
N MET A 242 12.40 -5.29 -30.87
CA MET A 242 11.32 -5.75 -31.76
C MET A 242 11.08 -4.81 -32.94
N SER A 243 11.10 -3.48 -32.66
CA SER A 243 10.92 -2.49 -33.73
C SER A 243 12.03 -2.56 -34.78
N THR A 244 13.27 -2.72 -34.33
CA THR A 244 14.43 -2.82 -35.22
C THR A 244 14.42 -4.11 -36.05
N LEU A 245 14.07 -5.26 -35.44
CA LEU A 245 13.93 -6.53 -36.16
C LEU A 245 12.85 -6.49 -37.24
N LEU A 246 11.78 -5.70 -37.01
CA LEU A 246 10.72 -5.49 -38.00
C LEU A 246 11.02 -4.35 -38.98
N GLY A 247 12.18 -3.70 -38.91
CA GLY A 247 12.49 -2.52 -39.71
C GLY A 247 11.58 -1.35 -39.49
N MET A 248 11.09 -1.18 -38.26
CA MET A 248 10.11 -0.16 -37.88
C MET A 248 10.73 0.92 -37.01
N PRO A 249 10.20 2.18 -37.03
CA PRO A 249 10.61 3.21 -36.09
C PRO A 249 10.34 2.76 -34.65
N CYS A 250 11.27 3.05 -33.73
CA CYS A 250 11.08 2.81 -32.32
C CYS A 250 9.85 3.59 -31.79
N PRO A 251 9.10 3.01 -30.84
CA PRO A 251 7.94 3.68 -30.27
C PRO A 251 8.31 5.03 -29.65
N VAL A 252 7.56 6.09 -30.00
CA VAL A 252 7.92 7.49 -29.69
C VAL A 252 8.12 7.80 -28.22
N ASN A 253 7.52 7.04 -27.32
CA ASN A 253 7.66 7.21 -25.87
C ASN A 253 8.57 6.14 -25.22
N SER A 254 9.21 5.26 -25.99
CA SER A 254 10.17 4.29 -25.47
C SER A 254 11.40 5.00 -24.91
N VAL A 255 11.86 4.54 -23.76
CA VAL A 255 13.12 4.96 -23.13
C VAL A 255 14.17 3.86 -23.20
N GLY A 256 13.83 2.72 -23.82
CA GLY A 256 14.71 1.57 -23.99
C GLY A 256 15.85 1.85 -24.94
N SER A 257 16.96 1.20 -24.70
CA SER A 257 18.18 1.20 -25.51
C SER A 257 18.17 -0.02 -26.41
N LEU A 258 18.55 0.12 -27.68
CA LEU A 258 18.65 -1.03 -28.58
C LEU A 258 19.75 -1.98 -28.09
N PRO A 259 19.45 -3.25 -27.75
CA PRO A 259 20.46 -4.22 -27.32
C PRO A 259 21.20 -4.79 -28.54
N ARG A 260 22.37 -4.25 -28.80
CA ARG A 260 23.23 -4.61 -29.97
C ARG A 260 23.65 -6.07 -29.98
N ASP A 261 23.78 -6.67 -28.82
CA ASP A 261 24.17 -8.06 -28.64
C ASP A 261 23.15 -9.07 -29.17
N TYR A 262 21.90 -8.62 -29.36
CA TYR A 262 20.80 -9.46 -29.89
C TYR A 262 20.66 -9.38 -31.43
N ILE A 263 21.18 -8.34 -32.08
CA ILE A 263 20.92 -8.09 -33.50
C ILE A 263 22.08 -8.56 -34.39
N ASN A 264 21.76 -9.28 -35.46
CA ASN A 264 22.73 -9.79 -36.46
C ASN A 264 22.65 -8.95 -37.74
N PHE A 265 23.20 -7.72 -37.66
CA PHE A 265 23.26 -6.77 -38.77
C PHE A 265 24.70 -6.50 -39.18
N ASN A 266 24.90 -5.96 -40.39
CA ASN A 266 26.18 -5.39 -40.74
C ASN A 266 26.42 -4.08 -39.98
N GLU A 267 27.67 -3.66 -39.76
CA GLU A 267 28.03 -2.50 -38.98
C GLU A 267 27.32 -1.20 -39.43
N ALA A 268 27.17 -1.03 -40.75
CA ALA A 268 26.47 0.14 -41.30
C ALA A 268 25.00 0.19 -40.90
N THR A 269 24.28 -0.94 -40.97
CA THR A 269 22.88 -1.04 -40.57
C THR A 269 22.73 -0.95 -39.04
N GLU A 270 23.67 -1.52 -38.29
CA GLU A 270 23.69 -1.46 -36.85
C GLU A 270 23.80 -0.01 -36.33
N VAL A 271 24.75 0.79 -36.93
CA VAL A 271 24.90 2.21 -36.54
C VAL A 271 23.66 3.05 -36.88
N GLU A 272 23.02 2.77 -38.03
CA GLU A 272 21.77 3.44 -38.41
C GLU A 272 20.64 3.13 -37.44
N ALA A 273 20.51 1.87 -36.99
CA ALA A 273 19.54 1.45 -36.02
C ALA A 273 19.75 2.12 -34.63
N VAL A 274 21.00 2.15 -34.15
CA VAL A 274 21.39 2.84 -32.92
C VAL A 274 21.11 4.34 -33.03
N LEU A 275 21.44 4.98 -34.16
CA LEU A 275 21.19 6.40 -34.41
C LEU A 275 19.67 6.68 -34.46
N ALA A 276 18.87 5.80 -35.07
CA ALA A 276 17.42 5.93 -35.11
C ALA A 276 16.81 5.89 -33.69
N ASN A 277 17.25 4.94 -32.86
CA ASN A 277 16.84 4.88 -31.44
C ASN A 277 17.28 6.13 -30.65
N THR A 278 18.51 6.58 -30.87
CA THR A 278 19.04 7.81 -30.23
C THR A 278 18.24 9.05 -30.64
N LYS A 279 17.98 9.25 -31.93
CA LYS A 279 17.16 10.36 -32.46
C LYS A 279 15.73 10.31 -31.90
N GLN A 280 15.15 9.11 -31.72
CA GLN A 280 13.83 8.96 -31.14
C GLN A 280 13.78 9.43 -29.67
N ILE A 281 14.77 9.07 -28.84
CA ILE A 281 14.85 9.49 -27.43
C ILE A 281 15.18 11.00 -27.33
N LEU A 282 16.10 11.49 -28.18
CA LEU A 282 16.40 12.90 -28.27
C LEU A 282 15.17 13.74 -28.61
N ASN A 283 14.34 13.28 -29.54
CA ASN A 283 13.09 13.95 -29.90
C ASN A 283 12.08 14.00 -28.73
N GLN A 284 12.01 12.97 -27.88
CA GLN A 284 11.24 13.05 -26.65
C GLN A 284 11.74 14.18 -25.72
N PHE A 285 13.07 14.22 -25.52
CA PHE A 285 13.69 15.26 -24.72
C PHE A 285 13.38 16.67 -25.27
N LEU A 286 13.60 16.88 -26.57
CA LEU A 286 13.34 18.15 -27.24
C LEU A 286 11.87 18.56 -27.10
N ARG A 287 10.95 17.63 -27.29
CA ARG A 287 9.52 17.89 -27.12
C ARG A 287 9.16 18.26 -25.68
N LYS A 288 9.71 17.55 -24.70
CA LYS A 288 9.52 17.89 -23.28
C LYS A 288 10.12 19.26 -22.94
N SER A 289 11.32 19.55 -23.44
CA SER A 289 11.97 20.85 -23.27
C SER A 289 11.10 21.99 -23.84
N GLN A 290 10.60 21.84 -25.07
CA GLN A 290 9.72 22.82 -25.70
C GLN A 290 8.45 23.07 -24.88
N ILE A 291 7.79 22.01 -24.40
CA ILE A 291 6.59 22.11 -23.56
C ILE A 291 6.89 22.86 -22.27
N LYS A 292 8.01 22.57 -21.61
CA LYS A 292 8.41 23.27 -20.38
C LYS A 292 8.79 24.72 -20.66
N GLN A 293 9.49 24.99 -21.74
CA GLN A 293 9.85 26.38 -22.15
C GLN A 293 8.62 27.22 -22.46
N SER A 294 7.62 26.67 -23.14
CA SER A 294 6.37 27.37 -23.47
C SER A 294 5.45 27.63 -22.26
N ASN A 295 5.60 26.83 -21.20
CA ASN A 295 4.72 26.88 -20.03
C ASN A 295 5.40 27.51 -18.79
N SER A 296 6.72 27.77 -18.81
CA SER A 296 7.44 28.26 -17.63
C SER A 296 7.83 29.73 -17.81
N ILE A 297 7.55 30.56 -16.80
CA ILE A 297 7.95 31.97 -16.77
C ILE A 297 9.48 32.09 -16.64
N SER A 298 10.11 31.16 -15.90
CA SER A 298 11.58 31.12 -15.69
C SER A 298 12.11 29.74 -16.06
N PHE A 299 12.29 29.52 -17.36
CA PHE A 299 12.79 28.25 -17.88
C PHE A 299 14.30 28.10 -17.64
N LYS A 300 14.70 26.94 -17.11
CA LYS A 300 16.11 26.55 -16.96
C LYS A 300 16.41 25.39 -17.92
N PRO A 301 17.17 25.58 -18.99
CA PRO A 301 17.49 24.51 -19.93
C PRO A 301 18.46 23.50 -19.32
N PHE A 302 18.43 22.27 -19.84
CA PHE A 302 19.42 21.23 -19.53
C PHE A 302 20.69 21.50 -20.33
N LYS A 303 21.68 22.08 -19.67
CA LYS A 303 22.93 22.59 -20.30
C LYS A 303 23.73 21.52 -21.08
N PRO A 304 23.85 20.24 -20.60
CA PRO A 304 24.68 19.25 -21.32
C PRO A 304 24.23 18.95 -22.76
N LEU A 305 22.99 19.27 -23.11
CA LEU A 305 22.43 19.06 -24.47
C LEU A 305 22.26 20.38 -25.24
N SER A 306 22.94 21.47 -24.86
CA SER A 306 22.89 22.75 -25.62
C SER A 306 23.34 22.59 -27.07
N ASP A 307 24.38 21.80 -27.33
CA ASP A 307 25.03 21.61 -28.63
C ASP A 307 24.73 20.25 -29.27
N TYR A 308 23.55 19.70 -29.05
CA TYR A 308 23.18 18.38 -29.58
C TYR A 308 23.24 18.29 -31.12
N THR A 309 23.02 19.42 -31.81
CA THR A 309 23.12 19.50 -33.27
C THR A 309 24.54 19.22 -33.76
N SER A 310 25.55 19.84 -33.13
CA SER A 310 26.95 19.61 -33.42
C SER A 310 27.35 18.13 -33.20
N ILE A 311 26.81 17.50 -32.17
CA ILE A 311 27.03 16.08 -31.88
C ILE A 311 26.42 15.21 -33.01
N LEU A 312 25.20 15.55 -33.45
CA LEU A 312 24.54 14.81 -34.56
C LEU A 312 25.33 14.97 -35.85
N ASP A 313 25.82 16.17 -36.18
CA ASP A 313 26.62 16.42 -37.40
C ASP A 313 27.92 15.61 -37.34
N GLN A 314 28.58 15.53 -36.18
CA GLN A 314 29.77 14.68 -36.01
C GLN A 314 29.48 13.19 -36.20
N ILE A 315 28.34 12.70 -35.71
CA ILE A 315 27.92 11.29 -35.91
C ILE A 315 27.71 11.02 -37.40
N GLU A 316 27.04 11.92 -38.12
CA GLU A 316 26.81 11.79 -39.56
C GLU A 316 28.12 11.87 -40.38
N GLU A 317 29.07 12.68 -39.96
CA GLU A 317 30.42 12.74 -40.57
C GLU A 317 31.18 11.44 -40.35
N LEU A 318 31.17 10.88 -39.13
CA LEU A 318 31.81 9.59 -38.83
C LEU A 318 31.18 8.42 -39.64
N ILE A 319 29.86 8.41 -39.78
CA ILE A 319 29.16 7.40 -40.62
C ILE A 319 29.58 7.54 -42.07
N SER A 320 29.68 8.77 -42.59
CA SER A 320 30.14 9.03 -43.96
C SER A 320 31.59 8.61 -44.16
N GLY A 321 32.41 8.78 -43.12
CA GLY A 321 33.82 8.32 -43.11
C GLY A 321 33.99 6.83 -42.85
N LYS A 322 32.88 6.08 -42.62
CA LYS A 322 32.87 4.62 -42.32
C LYS A 322 33.53 4.26 -40.98
N ASP A 323 33.70 5.21 -40.10
CA ASP A 323 34.11 4.94 -38.71
C ASP A 323 32.87 4.63 -37.85
N TYR A 324 32.31 3.43 -38.03
CA TYR A 324 31.06 3.04 -37.42
C TYR A 324 31.16 2.86 -35.90
N GLU A 325 32.30 2.38 -35.39
CA GLU A 325 32.49 2.19 -33.96
C GLU A 325 32.52 3.52 -33.21
N ALA A 326 33.25 4.52 -33.71
CA ALA A 326 33.23 5.87 -33.11
C ALA A 326 31.85 6.52 -33.22
N ALA A 327 31.14 6.36 -34.33
CA ALA A 327 29.78 6.86 -34.51
C ALA A 327 28.79 6.22 -33.53
N MET A 328 28.84 4.92 -33.32
CA MET A 328 28.02 4.21 -32.37
C MET A 328 28.25 4.69 -30.93
N LYS A 329 29.53 4.80 -30.53
CA LYS A 329 29.88 5.28 -29.17
C LYS A 329 29.40 6.71 -28.91
N LEU A 330 29.49 7.57 -29.92
CA LEU A 330 29.03 8.95 -29.81
C LEU A 330 27.49 9.02 -29.77
N ALA A 331 26.78 8.17 -30.53
CA ALA A 331 25.33 8.06 -30.51
C ALA A 331 24.80 7.52 -29.17
N GLU A 332 25.46 6.54 -28.57
CA GLU A 332 25.14 6.02 -27.24
C GLU A 332 25.33 7.08 -26.16
N ASN A 333 26.42 7.86 -26.23
CA ASN A 333 26.64 8.99 -25.33
C ASN A 333 25.52 10.05 -25.45
N LEU A 334 25.15 10.42 -26.68
CA LEU A 334 24.06 11.36 -26.93
C LEU A 334 22.73 10.83 -26.39
N ARG A 335 22.47 9.53 -26.57
CA ARG A 335 21.27 8.85 -26.00
C ARG A 335 21.26 8.93 -24.47
N SER A 336 22.41 8.63 -23.83
CA SER A 336 22.57 8.72 -22.38
C SER A 336 22.29 10.15 -21.86
N LEU A 337 22.84 11.18 -22.52
CA LEU A 337 22.57 12.57 -22.19
C LEU A 337 21.08 12.93 -22.39
N ALA A 338 20.43 12.41 -23.42
CA ALA A 338 19.02 12.64 -23.68
C ALA A 338 18.13 12.01 -22.58
N LEU A 339 18.47 10.81 -22.11
CA LEU A 339 17.80 10.16 -20.98
C LEU A 339 17.98 10.95 -19.67
N GLN A 340 19.19 11.44 -19.40
CA GLN A 340 19.44 12.34 -18.25
C GLN A 340 18.62 13.64 -18.35
N GLY A 341 18.52 14.22 -19.54
CA GLY A 341 17.69 15.40 -19.79
C GLY A 341 16.20 15.13 -19.61
N LEU A 342 15.72 13.95 -20.00
CA LEU A 342 14.34 13.52 -19.71
C LEU A 342 14.09 13.42 -18.20
N HIS A 343 15.04 12.84 -17.47
CA HIS A 343 14.97 12.77 -16.01
C HIS A 343 14.96 14.15 -15.35
N TYR A 344 15.83 15.06 -15.85
CA TYR A 344 15.85 16.45 -15.39
C TYR A 344 14.48 17.12 -15.51
N PHE A 345 13.78 16.96 -16.63
CA PHE A 345 12.45 17.52 -16.80
C PHE A 345 11.34 16.76 -16.05
N GLN A 346 11.56 15.52 -15.68
CA GLN A 346 10.64 14.78 -14.79
C GLN A 346 10.67 15.31 -13.36
N THR A 347 11.85 15.75 -12.90
CA THR A 347 12.07 16.28 -11.55
C THR A 347 12.10 17.80 -11.48
N TYR A 348 11.75 18.51 -12.57
CA TYR A 348 11.89 19.95 -12.69
C TYR A 348 11.17 20.75 -11.60
N ASP A 349 9.93 20.36 -11.26
CA ASP A 349 9.09 21.05 -10.28
C ASP A 349 9.22 20.44 -8.86
N TRP A 350 10.12 19.49 -8.66
CA TRP A 350 10.22 18.70 -7.43
C TRP A 350 10.40 19.55 -6.17
N LEU A 351 11.34 20.51 -6.20
CA LEU A 351 11.64 21.34 -5.03
C LEU A 351 10.45 22.23 -4.63
N MET A 352 9.78 22.80 -5.61
CA MET A 352 8.59 23.64 -5.37
C MET A 352 7.47 22.80 -4.75
N LEU A 353 7.16 21.64 -5.32
CA LEU A 353 6.13 20.74 -4.80
C LEU A 353 6.45 20.22 -3.41
N MET A 354 7.68 19.78 -3.16
CA MET A 354 8.14 19.36 -1.83
C MET A 354 7.95 20.45 -0.79
N SER A 355 8.35 21.69 -1.13
CA SER A 355 8.23 22.83 -0.23
C SER A 355 6.77 23.17 0.06
N VAL A 356 5.92 23.24 -0.95
CA VAL A 356 4.51 23.60 -0.80
C VAL A 356 3.75 22.53 0.01
N ILE A 357 3.95 21.26 -0.30
CA ILE A 357 3.29 20.15 0.40
C ILE A 357 3.76 20.08 1.86
N SER A 358 5.07 20.19 2.11
CA SER A 358 5.61 20.21 3.47
C SER A 358 5.07 21.38 4.31
N LEU A 359 5.05 22.60 3.74
CA LEU A 359 4.46 23.76 4.39
C LEU A 359 2.95 23.57 4.61
N GLY A 360 2.26 22.90 3.70
CA GLY A 360 0.85 22.56 3.85
C GLY A 360 0.61 21.63 5.05
N TYR A 361 1.36 20.52 5.16
CA TYR A 361 1.27 19.60 6.31
C TYR A 361 1.65 20.28 7.62
N ILE A 362 2.75 21.05 7.66
CA ILE A 362 3.16 21.79 8.86
C ILE A 362 2.07 22.80 9.25
N GLY A 363 1.53 23.54 8.29
CA GLY A 363 0.42 24.46 8.52
C GLY A 363 -0.81 23.76 9.09
N TRP A 364 -1.19 22.63 8.50
CA TRP A 364 -2.31 21.82 9.00
C TRP A 364 -2.09 21.32 10.44
N MET A 365 -0.92 20.77 10.75
CA MET A 365 -0.60 20.32 12.10
C MET A 365 -0.63 21.46 13.13
N ILE A 366 -0.06 22.62 12.80
CA ILE A 366 -0.11 23.82 13.68
C ILE A 366 -1.57 24.26 13.89
N TYR A 367 -2.38 24.29 12.83
CA TYR A 367 -3.79 24.64 12.90
C TYR A 367 -4.55 23.67 13.82
N LEU A 368 -4.33 22.35 13.70
CA LEU A 368 -4.92 21.34 14.59
C LEU A 368 -4.51 21.56 16.05
N VAL A 369 -3.24 21.83 16.31
CA VAL A 369 -2.76 22.13 17.68
C VAL A 369 -3.46 23.34 18.24
N ILE A 370 -3.54 24.44 17.50
CA ILE A 370 -4.26 25.65 17.92
C ILE A 370 -5.72 25.34 18.21
N HIS A 371 -6.39 24.61 17.30
CA HIS A 371 -7.78 24.21 17.47
C HIS A 371 -8.01 23.37 18.73
N VAL A 372 -7.15 22.38 18.99
CA VAL A 372 -7.22 21.55 20.21
C VAL A 372 -6.97 22.38 21.45
N LEU A 373 -6.00 23.30 21.44
CA LEU A 373 -5.71 24.18 22.57
C LEU A 373 -6.86 25.13 22.87
N GLN A 374 -7.54 25.67 21.86
CA GLN A 374 -8.66 26.57 22.02
C GLN A 374 -9.95 25.87 22.47
N SER A 375 -10.26 24.72 21.85
CA SER A 375 -11.57 24.10 22.01
C SER A 375 -11.63 23.08 23.15
N TYR A 376 -10.52 22.40 23.46
CA TYR A 376 -10.52 21.24 24.34
C TYR A 376 -9.62 21.36 25.57
N THR A 377 -8.94 22.51 25.77
CA THR A 377 -8.13 22.74 26.98
C THR A 377 -8.65 23.93 27.81
N SER A 378 -8.20 24.04 29.04
CA SER A 378 -8.54 25.19 29.93
C SER A 378 -7.73 26.46 29.60
N LEU A 379 -6.94 26.49 28.56
CA LEU A 379 -6.10 27.64 28.18
C LEU A 379 -6.90 28.92 27.91
N PRO A 380 -7.97 28.92 27.12
CA PRO A 380 -8.75 30.14 26.85
C PRO A 380 -9.33 30.78 28.12
N VAL A 381 -9.86 29.95 29.03
CA VAL A 381 -10.39 30.43 30.33
C VAL A 381 -9.28 31.06 31.19
N GLN A 382 -8.05 30.49 31.17
CA GLN A 382 -6.91 31.04 31.89
C GLN A 382 -6.41 32.36 31.28
N LEU A 383 -6.54 32.53 29.97
CA LEU A 383 -6.17 33.75 29.26
C LEU A 383 -7.19 34.87 29.48
N LEU A 384 -8.47 34.56 29.50
CA LEU A 384 -9.57 35.54 29.80
C LEU A 384 -9.45 36.10 31.21
N ARG A 385 -9.07 35.31 32.21
CA ARG A 385 -8.84 35.75 33.60
C ARG A 385 -7.65 36.70 33.74
N LYS A 386 -6.76 36.81 32.78
CA LYS A 386 -5.54 37.66 32.79
C LYS A 386 -5.63 38.89 31.89
N GLU A 387 -6.84 39.49 31.73
CA GLU A 387 -7.04 40.75 30.99
C GLU A 387 -6.55 40.77 29.55
N PHE A 388 -7.04 39.85 28.71
CA PHE A 388 -6.91 39.97 27.26
C PHE A 388 -8.20 40.45 26.59
N THR A 389 -8.64 41.67 26.95
CA THR A 389 -9.96 42.23 26.57
C THR A 389 -9.98 43.02 25.27
N ASN A 390 -8.87 43.24 24.58
CA ASN A 390 -8.88 43.97 23.31
C ASN A 390 -8.41 43.08 22.13
N TYR A 391 -9.27 42.18 21.70
CA TYR A 391 -9.15 41.52 20.41
C TYR A 391 -9.62 42.48 19.32
N GLN A 392 -8.71 43.18 18.64
CA GLN A 392 -9.05 44.08 17.54
C GLN A 392 -9.48 43.24 16.30
N ARG A 393 -10.77 43.32 16.02
CA ARG A 393 -11.44 42.75 14.83
C ARG A 393 -10.81 43.20 13.49
N ASP A 394 -10.10 44.32 13.51
CA ASP A 394 -9.49 44.93 12.32
C ASP A 394 -8.22 44.20 11.87
N ASP A 395 -7.44 43.64 12.78
CA ASP A 395 -6.23 42.89 12.42
C ASP A 395 -6.56 41.55 11.77
N TYR A 396 -7.66 40.90 12.22
CA TYR A 396 -8.18 39.69 11.57
C TYR A 396 -8.52 39.93 10.08
N LYS A 397 -9.27 41.01 9.79
CA LYS A 397 -9.68 41.39 8.42
C LYS A 397 -8.48 41.69 7.53
N LYS A 398 -7.45 42.37 8.05
CA LYS A 398 -6.22 42.67 7.30
C LYS A 398 -5.47 41.39 6.93
N VAL A 399 -5.32 40.44 7.87
CA VAL A 399 -4.66 39.13 7.60
C VAL A 399 -5.42 38.34 6.56
N GLN A 400 -6.75 38.26 6.68
CA GLN A 400 -7.59 37.58 5.69
C GLN A 400 -7.47 38.21 4.30
N PHE A 401 -7.49 39.55 4.22
CA PHE A 401 -7.32 40.28 2.96
C PHE A 401 -5.94 39.99 2.33
N CYS A 402 -4.85 40.04 3.12
CA CYS A 402 -3.52 39.72 2.63
C CYS A 402 -3.41 38.27 2.16
N GLY A 403 -4.04 37.32 2.87
CA GLY A 403 -4.10 35.92 2.47
C GLY A 403 -4.84 35.72 1.14
N CYS A 404 -5.99 36.36 0.97
CA CYS A 404 -6.74 36.31 -0.28
C CYS A 404 -5.95 36.93 -1.44
N LEU A 405 -5.28 38.04 -1.21
CA LEU A 405 -4.44 38.70 -2.20
C LEU A 405 -3.27 37.78 -2.62
N LEU A 406 -2.60 37.16 -1.65
CA LEU A 406 -1.51 36.23 -1.91
C LEU A 406 -1.98 35.00 -2.70
N MET A 407 -3.14 34.41 -2.33
CA MET A 407 -3.78 33.34 -3.11
C MET A 407 -4.07 33.76 -4.55
N GLY A 408 -4.62 34.95 -4.74
CA GLY A 408 -4.90 35.48 -6.08
C GLY A 408 -3.61 35.64 -6.91
N VAL A 409 -2.54 36.20 -6.33
CA VAL A 409 -1.26 36.36 -7.03
C VAL A 409 -0.67 35.01 -7.42
N ILE A 410 -0.57 34.06 -6.48
CA ILE A 410 -0.02 32.73 -6.76
C ILE A 410 -0.87 31.99 -7.81
N SER A 411 -2.20 32.03 -7.69
CA SER A 411 -3.07 31.39 -8.67
C SER A 411 -2.94 32.01 -10.05
N THR A 412 -2.75 33.33 -10.16
CA THR A 412 -2.50 34.00 -11.45
C THR A 412 -1.16 33.58 -12.04
N LEU A 413 -0.10 33.49 -11.24
CA LEU A 413 1.21 33.01 -11.70
C LEU A 413 1.15 31.58 -12.21
N LEU A 414 0.52 30.66 -11.46
CA LEU A 414 0.34 29.27 -11.85
C LEU A 414 -0.54 29.14 -13.12
N PHE A 415 -1.53 30.01 -13.28
CA PHE A 415 -2.36 30.05 -14.48
C PHE A 415 -1.56 30.48 -15.71
N LEU A 416 -0.71 31.52 -15.57
CA LEU A 416 0.20 31.96 -16.62
C LEU A 416 1.21 30.86 -17.00
N GLU A 417 1.64 30.06 -16.03
CA GLU A 417 2.52 28.87 -16.26
C GLU A 417 1.76 27.66 -16.80
N ARG A 418 0.45 27.76 -17.02
CA ARG A 418 -0.39 26.62 -17.42
C ARG A 418 -0.17 25.38 -16.55
N SER A 419 0.03 25.59 -15.26
CA SER A 419 0.29 24.54 -14.28
C SER A 419 -0.91 23.62 -14.12
N PRO A 420 -0.71 22.33 -13.78
CA PRO A 420 -1.80 21.38 -13.51
C PRO A 420 -2.74 21.87 -12.39
N PRO A 421 -4.05 21.56 -12.44
CA PRO A 421 -5.02 21.99 -11.43
C PRO A 421 -4.64 21.63 -9.99
N LEU A 422 -3.92 20.51 -9.80
CA LEU A 422 -3.44 20.07 -8.48
C LEU A 422 -2.44 21.06 -7.86
N TYR A 423 -1.62 21.76 -8.65
CA TYR A 423 -0.68 22.76 -8.12
C TYR A 423 -1.43 23.94 -7.51
N HIS A 424 -2.51 24.37 -8.15
CA HIS A 424 -3.41 25.38 -7.59
C HIS A 424 -4.04 24.92 -6.28
N ALA A 425 -4.52 23.67 -6.20
CA ALA A 425 -5.10 23.11 -4.99
C ALA A 425 -4.10 23.08 -3.83
N TYR A 426 -2.88 22.58 -4.05
CA TYR A 426 -1.84 22.51 -3.01
C TYR A 426 -1.43 23.88 -2.51
N THR A 427 -1.14 24.81 -3.42
CA THR A 427 -0.71 26.16 -3.03
C THR A 427 -1.82 26.96 -2.34
N THR A 428 -3.06 26.87 -2.84
CA THR A 428 -4.21 27.55 -2.25
C THR A 428 -4.49 27.02 -0.84
N MET A 429 -4.50 25.70 -0.66
CA MET A 429 -4.70 25.08 0.65
C MET A 429 -3.59 25.49 1.65
N THR A 430 -2.34 25.49 1.22
CA THR A 430 -1.21 25.91 2.05
C THR A 430 -1.36 27.36 2.49
N VAL A 431 -1.61 28.29 1.56
CA VAL A 431 -1.79 29.71 1.88
C VAL A 431 -3.00 29.92 2.79
N PHE A 432 -4.11 29.21 2.54
CA PHE A 432 -5.30 29.26 3.41
C PHE A 432 -4.96 28.86 4.84
N LEU A 433 -4.31 27.73 5.06
CA LEU A 433 -3.95 27.26 6.40
C LEU A 433 -3.05 28.26 7.14
N TRP A 434 -2.02 28.77 6.49
CA TRP A 434 -1.14 29.77 7.10
C TRP A 434 -1.87 31.09 7.38
N THR A 435 -2.82 31.48 6.54
CA THR A 435 -3.67 32.65 6.77
C THR A 435 -4.51 32.46 8.03
N GLN A 436 -5.09 31.27 8.25
CA GLN A 436 -5.82 30.97 9.50
C GLN A 436 -4.89 31.00 10.72
N ILE A 437 -3.67 30.46 10.62
CA ILE A 437 -2.68 30.47 11.72
C ILE A 437 -2.30 31.92 12.09
N PHE A 438 -2.00 32.75 11.09
CA PHE A 438 -1.66 34.16 11.34
C PHE A 438 -2.84 34.97 11.89
N SER A 439 -4.06 34.60 11.53
CA SER A 439 -5.27 35.18 12.13
C SER A 439 -5.36 34.93 13.64
N GLU A 440 -4.80 33.81 14.12
CA GLU A 440 -4.75 33.41 15.54
C GLU A 440 -3.45 33.85 16.26
N TYR A 441 -2.66 34.76 15.65
CA TYR A 441 -1.37 35.20 16.19
C TYR A 441 -1.46 35.73 17.63
N GLN A 442 -2.53 36.44 17.96
CA GLN A 442 -2.76 36.99 19.32
C GLN A 442 -2.91 35.87 20.36
N PHE A 443 -3.66 34.81 20.04
CA PHE A 443 -3.79 33.64 20.89
C PHE A 443 -2.45 32.91 21.08
N ILE A 444 -1.68 32.77 20.02
CA ILE A 444 -0.36 32.15 20.05
C ILE A 444 0.58 32.95 20.95
N LYS A 445 0.63 34.28 20.77
CA LYS A 445 1.46 35.18 21.56
C LYS A 445 1.08 35.16 23.04
N ALA A 446 -0.22 35.15 23.35
CA ALA A 446 -0.72 35.08 24.70
C ALA A 446 -0.39 33.73 25.36
N SER A 447 -0.57 32.64 24.65
CA SER A 447 -0.22 31.29 25.11
C SER A 447 1.27 31.15 25.39
N TRP A 448 2.11 31.73 24.51
CA TRP A 448 3.58 31.79 24.69
C TRP A 448 3.97 32.56 25.94
N LYS A 449 3.40 33.74 26.15
CA LYS A 449 3.64 34.56 27.39
C LYS A 449 3.23 33.78 28.64
N LEU A 450 2.09 33.06 28.58
CA LEU A 450 1.63 32.27 29.74
C LEU A 450 2.61 31.12 30.04
N LEU A 451 3.17 30.51 29.02
CA LEU A 451 4.16 29.42 29.16
C LEU A 451 5.48 29.94 29.75
N HIS A 452 5.96 31.09 29.27
CA HIS A 452 7.21 31.71 29.71
C HIS A 452 7.12 32.23 31.16
N GLY A 453 5.95 32.62 31.60
CA GLY A 453 5.68 33.04 33.00
C GLY A 453 5.49 31.90 34.01
N ARG A 454 5.51 30.61 33.54
CA ARG A 454 5.44 29.43 34.42
C ARG A 454 6.84 28.95 34.81
N ARG A 455 6.91 28.19 35.94
CA ARG A 455 8.18 27.64 36.43
C ARG A 455 8.84 26.79 35.34
N VAL A 456 10.17 26.82 35.25
CA VAL A 456 11.01 26.03 34.31
C VAL A 456 10.61 24.55 34.27
N TYR A 457 10.18 24.00 35.41
CA TYR A 457 9.66 22.64 35.49
C TYR A 457 8.50 22.35 34.53
N TYR A 458 7.61 23.31 34.28
CA TYR A 458 6.46 23.09 33.38
C TYR A 458 6.88 23.06 31.91
N ALA A 459 7.80 23.93 31.55
CA ALA A 459 8.40 23.93 30.22
C ALA A 459 9.19 22.63 29.95
N ALA A 460 9.98 22.20 30.94
CA ALA A 460 10.70 20.93 30.86
C ALA A 460 9.78 19.73 30.73
N LYS A 461 8.63 19.74 31.40
CA LYS A 461 7.63 18.66 31.28
C LYS A 461 7.00 18.59 29.88
N ILE A 462 6.69 19.74 29.29
CA ILE A 462 6.18 19.80 27.90
C ILE A 462 7.25 19.28 26.96
N LEU A 463 8.47 19.78 27.08
CA LEU A 463 9.60 19.36 26.23
C LEU A 463 9.85 17.84 26.33
N ALA A 464 9.84 17.29 27.54
CA ALA A 464 9.99 15.86 27.76
C ALA A 464 8.84 15.05 27.11
N THR A 465 7.61 15.53 27.21
CA THR A 465 6.46 14.87 26.56
C THR A 465 6.60 14.90 25.04
N CYS A 466 6.99 16.05 24.48
CA CYS A 466 7.25 16.15 23.03
C CYS A 466 8.39 15.21 22.59
N ALA A 467 9.49 15.19 23.34
CA ALA A 467 10.63 14.32 23.02
C ALA A 467 10.25 12.83 23.06
N VAL A 468 9.50 12.40 24.08
CA VAL A 468 8.99 11.02 24.15
C VAL A 468 8.02 10.72 23.01
N SER A 469 7.15 11.68 22.64
CA SER A 469 6.25 11.49 21.50
C SER A 469 7.01 11.33 20.18
N VAL A 470 7.99 12.18 19.92
CA VAL A 470 8.84 12.10 18.73
C VAL A 470 9.62 10.79 18.72
N PHE A 471 10.18 10.37 19.85
CA PHE A 471 10.86 9.08 19.95
C PHE A 471 9.96 7.89 19.61
N ILE A 472 8.73 7.88 20.12
CA ILE A 472 7.74 6.82 19.80
C ILE A 472 7.38 6.86 18.32
N LEU A 473 7.21 8.04 17.72
CA LEU A 473 6.88 8.17 16.29
C LEU A 473 8.03 7.71 15.40
N GLU A 474 9.27 8.10 15.73
CA GLU A 474 10.46 7.63 15.01
C GLU A 474 10.60 6.10 15.09
N PHE A 475 10.35 5.56 16.27
CA PHE A 475 10.33 4.12 16.47
C PHE A 475 9.25 3.43 15.64
N LEU A 476 8.04 4.03 15.54
CA LEU A 476 6.96 3.51 14.70
C LEU A 476 7.31 3.57 13.21
N VAL A 477 7.94 4.65 12.73
CA VAL A 477 8.38 4.78 11.33
C VAL A 477 9.39 3.67 10.99
N ASN A 478 10.40 3.47 11.83
CA ASN A 478 11.40 2.42 11.61
C ASN A 478 10.81 1.00 11.70
N SER A 479 9.72 0.82 12.44
CA SER A 479 9.04 -0.48 12.54
C SER A 479 8.29 -0.90 11.27
N PHE A 480 8.09 0.00 10.29
CA PHE A 480 7.59 -0.34 8.96
C PHE A 480 8.60 -1.15 8.15
N THR A 481 9.87 -0.92 8.36
CA THR A 481 10.94 -1.69 7.73
C THR A 481 11.39 -2.86 8.60
N GLU A 482 11.50 -2.65 9.92
CA GLU A 482 11.93 -3.66 10.89
C GLU A 482 10.83 -4.04 11.89
N ARG A 483 10.03 -5.02 11.53
CA ARG A 483 8.92 -5.53 12.35
C ARG A 483 9.33 -6.00 13.74
N LYS A 484 10.58 -6.47 13.91
CA LYS A 484 11.14 -6.90 15.22
C LYS A 484 11.16 -5.79 16.27
N LEU A 485 11.12 -4.53 15.87
CA LEU A 485 11.02 -3.41 16.79
C LEU A 485 9.74 -3.46 17.63
N TYR A 486 8.62 -3.89 17.09
CA TYR A 486 7.40 -4.07 17.88
C TYR A 486 7.57 -5.09 19.01
N THR A 487 8.37 -6.15 18.81
CA THR A 487 8.72 -7.11 19.87
C THR A 487 9.38 -6.39 21.02
N LEU A 488 10.43 -5.60 20.74
CA LEU A 488 11.13 -4.82 21.76
C LEU A 488 10.18 -3.86 22.48
N TYR A 489 9.31 -3.17 21.73
CA TYR A 489 8.33 -2.27 22.32
C TYR A 489 7.42 -2.98 23.32
N PHE A 490 6.81 -4.12 22.95
CA PHE A 490 5.88 -4.82 23.84
C PHE A 490 6.57 -5.49 25.03
N LEU A 491 7.81 -5.95 24.88
CA LEU A 491 8.61 -6.43 26.00
C LEU A 491 8.84 -5.31 27.02
N VAL A 492 9.29 -4.13 26.55
CA VAL A 492 9.54 -2.96 27.40
C VAL A 492 8.24 -2.41 27.98
N ALA A 493 7.20 -2.26 27.16
CA ALA A 493 5.90 -1.74 27.59
C ALA A 493 5.25 -2.63 28.67
N GLY A 494 5.36 -3.96 28.55
CA GLY A 494 4.89 -4.91 29.56
C GLY A 494 5.56 -4.71 30.89
N VAL A 495 6.91 -4.60 30.91
CA VAL A 495 7.67 -4.37 32.15
C VAL A 495 7.38 -2.99 32.73
N VAL A 496 7.49 -1.92 31.93
CA VAL A 496 7.28 -0.53 32.40
C VAL A 496 5.86 -0.33 32.89
N GLY A 497 4.85 -0.82 32.16
CA GLY A 497 3.45 -0.75 32.55
C GLY A 497 3.18 -1.51 33.85
N SER A 498 3.74 -2.70 34.00
CA SER A 498 3.63 -3.51 35.21
C SER A 498 4.28 -2.83 36.42
N LEU A 499 5.52 -2.32 36.28
CA LEU A 499 6.22 -1.60 37.36
C LEU A 499 5.49 -0.30 37.76
N TYR A 500 4.91 0.42 36.78
CA TYR A 500 4.15 1.61 37.05
C TYR A 500 2.87 1.31 37.84
N LEU A 501 2.18 0.22 37.50
CA LEU A 501 1.00 -0.25 38.24
C LEU A 501 1.39 -0.76 39.65
N TYR A 502 2.51 -1.44 39.79
CA TYR A 502 2.99 -1.96 41.06
C TYR A 502 3.18 -0.88 42.13
N LYS A 503 3.65 0.30 41.74
CA LYS A 503 3.75 1.47 42.64
C LYS A 503 2.40 1.93 43.19
N SER A 504 1.30 1.54 42.57
CA SER A 504 -0.05 2.06 42.85
C SER A 504 -1.01 1.00 43.36
N ILE A 505 -0.74 -0.29 43.07
CA ILE A 505 -1.64 -1.41 43.37
C ILE A 505 -0.80 -2.58 43.94
N PRO A 506 -1.33 -3.30 44.99
CA PRO A 506 -0.65 -4.47 45.49
C PRO A 506 -0.52 -5.57 44.42
N TRP A 507 0.60 -6.23 44.39
CA TRP A 507 0.93 -7.34 43.45
C TRP A 507 -0.13 -8.46 43.46
N ARG A 508 -0.74 -8.70 44.64
CA ARG A 508 -1.81 -9.69 44.82
C ARG A 508 -3.07 -9.43 43.97
N SER A 509 -3.20 -8.23 43.34
CA SER A 509 -4.32 -7.97 42.43
C SER A 509 -4.24 -8.74 41.09
N GLY A 510 -3.07 -9.29 40.74
CA GLY A 510 -2.83 -9.99 39.49
C GLY A 510 -2.77 -9.09 38.22
N ILE A 511 -3.23 -7.83 38.31
CA ILE A 511 -3.29 -6.92 37.16
C ILE A 511 -1.91 -6.59 36.57
N PRO A 512 -0.89 -6.25 37.39
CA PRO A 512 0.45 -5.98 36.84
C PRO A 512 1.03 -7.19 36.10
N ILE A 513 0.85 -8.40 36.65
CA ILE A 513 1.31 -9.64 36.03
C ILE A 513 0.58 -9.89 34.71
N PHE A 514 -0.76 -9.71 34.69
CA PHE A 514 -1.58 -9.87 33.49
C PHE A 514 -1.11 -8.92 32.38
N VAL A 515 -0.91 -7.62 32.67
CA VAL A 515 -0.44 -6.64 31.68
C VAL A 515 0.91 -7.05 31.10
N CYS A 516 1.86 -7.50 31.92
CA CYS A 516 3.16 -7.98 31.46
C CYS A 516 3.03 -9.21 30.55
N ALA A 517 2.28 -10.21 31.00
CA ALA A 517 2.15 -11.50 30.31
C ALA A 517 1.47 -11.34 28.92
N VAL A 518 0.42 -10.53 28.80
CA VAL A 518 -0.28 -10.35 27.51
C VAL A 518 0.55 -9.49 26.54
N CYS A 519 1.30 -8.49 27.01
CA CYS A 519 2.24 -7.75 26.18
C CYS A 519 3.35 -8.66 25.63
N TRP A 520 3.91 -9.53 26.47
CA TRP A 520 4.91 -10.49 26.05
C TRP A 520 4.34 -11.56 25.12
N PHE A 521 3.11 -12.00 25.33
CA PHE A 521 2.43 -12.91 24.41
C PHE A 521 2.25 -12.28 23.04
N LEU A 522 1.81 -11.01 22.97
CA LEU A 522 1.64 -10.30 21.70
C LEU A 522 2.99 -10.11 20.97
N SER A 523 4.09 -9.90 21.71
CA SER A 523 5.42 -9.69 21.14
C SER A 523 5.95 -10.87 20.31
N VAL A 524 5.45 -12.09 20.55
CA VAL A 524 5.85 -13.29 19.81
C VAL A 524 5.43 -13.19 18.34
N PHE A 525 4.27 -12.62 18.04
CA PHE A 525 3.74 -12.59 16.67
C PHE A 525 4.56 -11.69 15.74
N THR A 526 5.21 -10.68 16.27
CA THR A 526 6.08 -9.78 15.49
C THR A 526 7.45 -10.39 15.19
N LEU A 527 7.79 -11.53 15.80
CA LEU A 527 8.96 -12.36 15.47
C LEU A 527 8.63 -13.46 14.46
N MET A 528 7.34 -13.81 14.30
CA MET A 528 6.94 -14.83 13.35
C MET A 528 7.28 -14.41 11.92
N PRO A 529 7.61 -15.33 11.02
CA PRO A 529 7.85 -14.99 9.62
C PRO A 529 6.62 -14.31 9.03
N ALA A 530 6.85 -13.38 8.13
CA ALA A 530 5.77 -12.68 7.45
C ALA A 530 5.04 -13.59 6.47
N GLU A 531 5.75 -14.55 5.90
CA GLU A 531 5.18 -15.62 5.10
C GLU A 531 4.44 -16.59 6.00
N ILE A 532 3.13 -16.66 5.81
CA ILE A 532 2.27 -17.50 6.63
C ILE A 532 1.92 -18.73 5.79
N PRO A 533 2.47 -19.92 6.12
CA PRO A 533 2.01 -21.15 5.48
C PRO A 533 0.56 -21.41 5.85
N GLU A 534 -0.24 -21.87 4.89
CA GLU A 534 -1.63 -22.22 5.15
C GLU A 534 -1.70 -23.38 6.16
N ASN A 535 -2.32 -23.12 7.30
CA ASN A 535 -2.46 -24.10 8.38
C ASN A 535 -3.86 -24.01 9.00
N THR A 536 -4.76 -24.84 8.48
CA THR A 536 -6.16 -24.88 8.93
C THR A 536 -6.32 -25.33 10.37
N TYR A 537 -5.40 -26.17 10.92
CA TYR A 537 -5.45 -26.60 12.32
C TYR A 537 -5.20 -25.43 13.27
N LEU A 538 -4.31 -24.49 12.92
CA LEU A 538 -4.12 -23.29 13.71
C LEU A 538 -5.36 -22.40 13.72
N VAL A 539 -6.07 -22.31 12.62
CA VAL A 539 -7.33 -21.53 12.57
C VAL A 539 -8.42 -22.17 13.41
N ILE A 540 -8.56 -23.51 13.39
CA ILE A 540 -9.51 -24.24 14.26
C ILE A 540 -9.16 -24.01 15.74
N GLY A 541 -7.87 -24.19 16.11
CA GLY A 541 -7.41 -23.95 17.47
C GLY A 541 -7.62 -22.52 17.94
N SER A 542 -7.49 -21.56 17.02
CA SER A 542 -7.77 -20.14 17.27
C SER A 542 -9.25 -19.89 17.56
N GLY A 543 -10.16 -20.54 16.84
CA GLY A 543 -11.59 -20.45 17.10
C GLY A 543 -11.93 -20.94 18.50
N ALA A 544 -11.35 -22.07 18.93
CA ALA A 544 -11.50 -22.58 20.29
C ALA A 544 -10.95 -21.59 21.33
N MET A 545 -9.76 -21.02 21.10
CA MET A 545 -9.16 -19.98 21.96
C MET A 545 -10.07 -18.73 22.06
N ILE A 546 -10.64 -18.27 20.98
CA ILE A 546 -11.56 -17.12 20.95
C ILE A 546 -12.79 -17.39 21.81
N ILE A 547 -13.38 -18.59 21.71
CA ILE A 547 -14.51 -19.00 22.56
C ILE A 547 -14.09 -19.02 24.03
N VAL A 548 -12.92 -19.56 24.38
CA VAL A 548 -12.39 -19.58 25.74
C VAL A 548 -12.19 -18.17 26.30
N ILE A 549 -11.60 -17.25 25.51
CA ILE A 549 -11.48 -15.84 25.88
C ILE A 549 -12.86 -15.22 26.14
N GLY A 550 -13.85 -15.49 25.28
CA GLY A 550 -15.24 -15.04 25.46
C GLY A 550 -15.88 -15.56 26.74
N ILE A 551 -15.69 -16.85 27.05
CA ILE A 551 -16.17 -17.48 28.30
C ILE A 551 -15.49 -16.84 29.52
N ALA A 552 -14.16 -16.65 29.47
CA ALA A 552 -13.40 -16.01 30.55
C ALA A 552 -13.86 -14.57 30.78
N ALA A 553 -14.08 -13.78 29.72
CA ALA A 553 -14.60 -12.42 29.82
C ALA A 553 -16.01 -12.42 30.42
N ARG A 554 -16.86 -13.37 30.03
CA ARG A 554 -18.20 -13.49 30.61
C ARG A 554 -18.16 -13.93 32.09
N TRP A 555 -17.27 -14.85 32.42
CA TRP A 555 -17.06 -15.25 33.82
C TRP A 555 -16.61 -14.06 34.69
N LEU A 556 -15.70 -13.23 34.17
CA LEU A 556 -15.27 -11.99 34.83
C LEU A 556 -16.44 -11.02 35.02
N ASP A 557 -17.29 -10.83 34.01
CA ASP A 557 -18.47 -9.94 34.10
C ASP A 557 -19.46 -10.38 35.22
N LEU A 558 -19.50 -11.69 35.46
CA LEU A 558 -20.38 -12.25 36.50
C LEU A 558 -19.81 -12.21 37.93
N HIS A 559 -18.47 -12.42 38.07
CA HIS A 559 -17.82 -12.66 39.37
C HIS A 559 -16.97 -11.48 39.84
N ALA A 560 -16.72 -10.46 39.04
CA ALA A 560 -15.83 -9.34 39.36
C ALA A 560 -16.43 -8.35 40.42
N GLY A 561 -17.64 -8.56 40.88
CA GLY A 561 -18.30 -7.71 41.90
C GLY A 561 -17.55 -7.58 43.25
N GLY A 562 -16.62 -8.48 43.53
CA GLY A 562 -15.74 -8.42 44.72
C GLY A 562 -14.42 -7.66 44.52
N ASN A 563 -14.02 -7.32 43.30
CA ASN A 563 -12.75 -6.65 43.03
C ASN A 563 -12.97 -5.18 42.62
N LYS A 564 -12.49 -4.27 43.46
CA LYS A 564 -12.63 -2.81 43.32
C LYS A 564 -12.09 -2.25 41.96
N TYR A 565 -11.18 -2.94 41.30
CA TYR A 565 -10.59 -2.52 40.03
C TYR A 565 -11.42 -2.94 38.81
N TRP A 566 -12.33 -3.93 39.00
CA TRP A 566 -13.18 -4.44 37.92
C TRP A 566 -14.62 -3.93 38.01
N ILE A 567 -15.03 -3.41 39.16
CA ILE A 567 -16.41 -3.01 39.44
C ILE A 567 -16.96 -2.03 38.41
N SER A 568 -16.16 -1.06 37.97
CA SER A 568 -16.60 -0.05 37.00
C SER A 568 -16.74 -0.61 35.55
N LEU A 569 -16.15 -1.77 35.27
CA LEU A 569 -16.19 -2.39 33.96
C LEU A 569 -17.33 -3.39 33.80
N CYS A 570 -17.84 -3.91 34.91
CA CYS A 570 -18.85 -4.96 34.97
C CYS A 570 -20.23 -4.40 35.32
N ASN A 571 -21.30 -5.09 34.95
CA ASN A 571 -22.63 -4.68 35.21
C ASN A 571 -23.14 -5.29 36.52
N HIS A 572 -23.70 -4.47 37.41
CA HIS A 572 -24.19 -4.87 38.72
C HIS A 572 -25.62 -5.40 38.75
N GLU A 573 -26.27 -5.67 37.62
CA GLU A 573 -27.64 -6.22 37.67
C GLU A 573 -27.64 -7.65 38.23
N LYS A 574 -28.32 -7.82 39.35
CA LYS A 574 -28.29 -9.01 40.19
C LYS A 574 -28.95 -10.27 39.58
N LYS A 575 -29.60 -10.20 38.41
CA LYS A 575 -30.31 -11.36 37.80
C LYS A 575 -30.02 -11.46 36.30
N LYS A 576 -28.84 -11.95 35.91
CA LYS A 576 -28.54 -12.26 34.51
C LYS A 576 -28.38 -13.76 34.31
N PRO A 577 -28.84 -14.29 33.15
CA PRO A 577 -28.52 -15.66 32.77
C PRO A 577 -26.99 -15.82 32.64
N LYS A 578 -26.46 -16.97 33.09
CA LYS A 578 -25.00 -17.26 33.00
C LYS A 578 -24.50 -17.08 31.58
N PHE A 579 -25.24 -17.59 30.62
CA PHE A 579 -24.96 -17.47 29.19
C PHE A 579 -26.22 -16.97 28.46
N PRO A 580 -26.29 -15.69 28.07
CA PRO A 580 -27.39 -15.18 27.28
C PRO A 580 -27.41 -15.83 25.90
N MET A 581 -28.60 -15.99 25.32
CA MET A 581 -28.81 -16.62 24.02
C MET A 581 -27.91 -16.00 22.92
N LEU A 582 -27.73 -14.68 22.96
CA LEU A 582 -26.83 -13.97 22.03
C LEU A 582 -25.38 -14.46 22.12
N PHE A 583 -24.85 -14.69 23.33
CA PHE A 583 -23.50 -15.21 23.52
C PHE A 583 -23.36 -16.62 22.95
N LEU A 584 -24.34 -17.49 23.16
CA LEU A 584 -24.35 -18.85 22.62
C LEU A 584 -24.40 -18.83 21.10
N LEU A 585 -25.20 -17.95 20.51
CA LEU A 585 -25.29 -17.77 19.06
C LEU A 585 -23.96 -17.26 18.45
N GLN A 586 -23.30 -16.30 19.10
CA GLN A 586 -22.00 -15.81 18.69
C GLN A 586 -20.93 -16.90 18.80
N ALA A 587 -20.90 -17.66 19.88
CA ALA A 587 -19.98 -18.80 20.04
C ALA A 587 -20.24 -19.89 18.99
N LEU A 588 -21.53 -20.14 18.64
CA LEU A 588 -21.89 -21.05 17.55
C LEU A 588 -21.34 -20.58 16.21
N PHE A 589 -21.46 -19.30 15.87
CA PHE A 589 -20.90 -18.76 14.62
C PHE A 589 -19.37 -18.86 14.59
N VAL A 590 -18.66 -18.63 15.70
CA VAL A 590 -17.21 -18.85 15.79
C VAL A 590 -16.86 -20.33 15.56
N GLY A 591 -17.59 -21.25 16.18
CA GLY A 591 -17.41 -22.68 15.98
C GLY A 591 -17.69 -23.13 14.54
N LEU A 592 -18.79 -22.65 13.96
CA LEU A 592 -19.16 -22.95 12.58
C LEU A 592 -18.13 -22.41 11.57
N SER A 593 -17.66 -21.18 11.74
CA SER A 593 -16.60 -20.63 10.89
C SER A 593 -15.32 -21.45 10.97
N SER A 594 -14.95 -21.91 12.18
CA SER A 594 -13.76 -22.76 12.37
C SER A 594 -13.87 -24.11 11.65
N ILE A 595 -15.08 -24.65 11.47
CA ILE A 595 -15.35 -25.87 10.72
C ILE A 595 -15.37 -25.59 9.20
N MET A 596 -15.93 -24.45 8.79
CA MET A 596 -16.03 -24.09 7.38
C MET A 596 -14.67 -23.81 6.73
N VAL A 597 -13.67 -23.39 7.52
CA VAL A 597 -12.31 -23.12 7.01
C VAL A 597 -11.67 -24.37 6.40
N PRO A 598 -11.51 -25.52 7.13
CA PRO A 598 -10.94 -26.72 6.53
C PRO A 598 -11.82 -27.31 5.43
N LEU A 599 -13.15 -27.26 5.54
CA LEU A 599 -14.04 -27.77 4.50
C LEU A 599 -13.85 -27.01 3.18
N SER A 600 -13.88 -25.70 3.19
CA SER A 600 -13.69 -24.88 1.99
C SER A 600 -12.27 -24.99 1.41
N THR A 601 -11.25 -25.15 2.27
CA THR A 601 -9.86 -25.34 1.83
C THR A 601 -9.65 -26.72 1.21
N SER A 602 -10.24 -27.78 1.78
CA SER A 602 -10.13 -29.16 1.26
C SER A 602 -10.70 -29.29 -0.14
N HIS A 603 -11.85 -28.66 -0.44
CA HIS A 603 -12.42 -28.66 -1.79
C HIS A 603 -11.47 -28.05 -2.82
N ARG A 604 -10.82 -26.93 -2.48
CA ARG A 604 -9.85 -26.28 -3.35
C ARG A 604 -8.64 -27.18 -3.65
N THR A 605 -8.09 -27.83 -2.64
CA THR A 605 -6.91 -28.70 -2.80
C THR A 605 -7.20 -29.94 -3.62
N GLN A 606 -8.47 -30.39 -3.69
CA GLN A 606 -8.92 -31.52 -4.49
C GLN A 606 -9.26 -31.14 -5.95
N LYS A 607 -8.97 -29.92 -6.38
CA LYS A 607 -9.30 -29.36 -7.71
C LYS A 607 -10.82 -29.41 -8.01
N GLN A 608 -11.63 -29.28 -6.99
CA GLN A 608 -13.10 -29.20 -7.12
C GLN A 608 -13.54 -27.74 -6.98
N GLU A 609 -14.50 -27.34 -7.80
CA GLU A 609 -15.17 -26.05 -7.65
C GLU A 609 -15.71 -25.89 -6.22
N LEU A 610 -15.59 -24.69 -5.67
CA LEU A 610 -16.14 -24.43 -4.36
C LEU A 610 -17.66 -24.57 -4.40
N LEU A 611 -18.19 -25.45 -3.56
CA LEU A 611 -19.63 -25.76 -3.54
C LEU A 611 -20.43 -24.47 -3.24
N ALA A 612 -21.44 -24.16 -4.04
CA ALA A 612 -22.27 -22.95 -3.85
C ALA A 612 -22.87 -22.87 -2.43
N LEU A 613 -23.14 -24.02 -1.80
CA LEU A 613 -23.58 -24.11 -0.41
C LEU A 613 -22.52 -23.58 0.56
N HIS A 614 -21.24 -23.92 0.36
CA HIS A 614 -20.14 -23.40 1.22
C HIS A 614 -20.01 -21.89 1.06
N GLN A 615 -20.07 -21.36 -0.16
CA GLN A 615 -20.06 -19.92 -0.42
C GLN A 615 -21.23 -19.23 0.31
N PHE A 616 -22.44 -19.73 0.15
CA PHE A 616 -23.63 -19.17 0.81
C PHE A 616 -23.49 -19.15 2.33
N ILE A 617 -23.00 -20.23 2.93
CA ILE A 617 -22.77 -20.32 4.38
C ILE A 617 -21.71 -19.32 4.82
N ASN A 618 -20.57 -19.23 4.12
CA ASN A 618 -19.47 -18.31 4.46
C ASN A 618 -19.92 -16.84 4.39
N TRP A 619 -20.63 -16.44 3.33
CA TRP A 619 -21.20 -15.10 3.21
C TRP A 619 -22.25 -14.80 4.26
N SER A 620 -23.11 -15.78 4.59
CA SER A 620 -24.14 -15.64 5.63
C SER A 620 -23.52 -15.44 7.01
N ILE A 621 -22.53 -16.27 7.37
CA ILE A 621 -21.81 -16.15 8.64
C ILE A 621 -21.14 -14.78 8.73
N ALA A 622 -20.42 -14.37 7.69
CA ALA A 622 -19.72 -13.09 7.65
C ALA A 622 -20.67 -11.89 7.83
N GLY A 623 -21.82 -11.89 7.16
CA GLY A 623 -22.78 -10.82 7.24
C GLY A 623 -23.53 -10.76 8.58
N PHE A 624 -24.09 -11.87 9.01
CA PHE A 624 -24.94 -11.90 10.22
C PHE A 624 -24.14 -11.74 11.52
N SER A 625 -22.93 -12.31 11.60
CA SER A 625 -22.13 -12.29 12.84
C SER A 625 -21.82 -10.87 13.31
N MET A 626 -21.58 -9.94 12.40
CA MET A 626 -21.21 -8.55 12.72
C MET A 626 -22.41 -7.70 13.18
N ILE A 627 -23.63 -8.10 12.88
CA ILE A 627 -24.84 -7.40 13.32
C ILE A 627 -25.16 -7.74 14.80
N LEU A 628 -24.83 -8.94 15.23
CA LEU A 628 -25.16 -9.45 16.57
C LEU A 628 -24.69 -8.57 17.73
N PRO A 629 -23.52 -7.93 17.71
CA PRO A 629 -23.08 -7.05 18.81
C PRO A 629 -24.02 -5.88 19.11
N LEU A 630 -24.81 -5.43 18.15
CA LEU A 630 -25.77 -4.33 18.35
C LEU A 630 -26.87 -4.69 19.35
N PHE A 631 -27.16 -5.96 19.49
CA PHE A 631 -28.20 -6.48 20.42
C PHE A 631 -27.63 -6.86 21.80
N SER A 632 -26.34 -6.63 22.05
CA SER A 632 -25.73 -6.99 23.32
C SER A 632 -26.01 -5.96 24.43
N ALA A 633 -25.79 -6.37 25.67
CA ALA A 633 -25.97 -5.49 26.84
C ALA A 633 -25.03 -4.27 26.76
N ASN A 634 -25.49 -3.16 27.34
CA ASN A 634 -24.78 -1.88 27.29
C ASN A 634 -23.62 -1.76 28.29
N SER A 635 -23.35 -2.76 29.14
CA SER A 635 -22.16 -2.75 29.99
C SER A 635 -20.87 -2.85 29.17
N LEU A 636 -19.82 -2.15 29.63
CA LEU A 636 -18.56 -2.01 28.89
C LEU A 636 -17.98 -3.37 28.50
N LEU A 637 -17.75 -4.26 29.47
CA LEU A 637 -17.13 -5.55 29.23
C LEU A 637 -18.01 -6.46 28.36
N SER A 638 -19.32 -6.49 28.61
CA SER A 638 -20.26 -7.32 27.85
C SER A 638 -20.37 -6.87 26.38
N ARG A 639 -20.43 -5.54 26.13
CA ARG A 639 -20.47 -4.99 24.77
C ARG A 639 -19.18 -5.27 24.01
N LEU A 640 -18.01 -5.03 24.60
CA LEU A 640 -16.71 -5.28 23.97
C LEU A 640 -16.48 -6.77 23.69
N THR A 641 -16.89 -7.65 24.63
CA THR A 641 -16.84 -9.10 24.39
C THR A 641 -17.74 -9.51 23.24
N SER A 642 -18.95 -8.94 23.13
CA SER A 642 -19.85 -9.20 22.03
C SER A 642 -19.30 -8.70 20.67
N ILE A 643 -18.63 -7.55 20.64
CA ILE A 643 -17.94 -7.04 19.45
C ILE A 643 -16.81 -7.98 19.04
N PHE A 644 -15.98 -8.41 20.00
CA PHE A 644 -14.91 -9.37 19.78
C PHE A 644 -15.43 -10.68 19.18
N LEU A 645 -16.47 -11.28 19.75
CA LEU A 645 -17.08 -12.53 19.27
C LEU A 645 -17.85 -12.34 17.95
N GLY A 646 -18.41 -11.18 17.69
CA GLY A 646 -19.18 -10.90 16.48
C GLY A 646 -18.31 -10.69 15.24
N PHE A 647 -17.11 -10.13 15.38
CA PHE A 647 -16.17 -9.95 14.27
C PHE A 647 -15.25 -11.17 14.04
N ALA A 648 -15.09 -12.04 15.04
CA ALA A 648 -14.24 -13.22 14.97
C ALA A 648 -14.58 -14.18 13.82
N PRO A 649 -15.86 -14.52 13.53
CA PRO A 649 -16.21 -15.46 12.46
C PRO A 649 -15.68 -15.03 11.10
N THR A 650 -15.88 -13.77 10.74
CA THR A 650 -15.42 -13.21 9.46
C THR A 650 -13.90 -13.19 9.40
N PHE A 651 -13.22 -12.82 10.49
CA PHE A 651 -11.76 -12.83 10.54
C PHE A 651 -11.20 -14.25 10.41
N LEU A 652 -11.81 -15.26 11.05
CA LEU A 652 -11.40 -16.67 10.92
C LEU A 652 -11.55 -17.16 9.48
N LEU A 653 -12.67 -16.86 8.82
CA LEU A 653 -12.91 -17.26 7.42
C LEU A 653 -11.88 -16.64 6.46
N LEU A 654 -11.36 -15.46 6.77
CA LEU A 654 -10.34 -14.74 5.99
C LEU A 654 -8.90 -14.97 6.50
N SER A 655 -8.68 -15.86 7.46
CA SER A 655 -7.35 -16.17 8.02
C SER A 655 -6.84 -17.50 7.50
N ILE A 656 -5.50 -17.61 7.33
CA ILE A 656 -4.85 -18.84 6.82
C ILE A 656 -3.96 -19.55 7.84
N GLY A 657 -3.54 -18.87 8.91
CA GLY A 657 -2.57 -19.42 9.86
C GLY A 657 -2.61 -18.72 11.22
N TYR A 658 -1.45 -18.31 11.74
CA TYR A 658 -1.33 -17.70 13.07
C TYR A 658 -2.03 -16.34 13.23
N GLU A 659 -2.47 -15.70 12.15
CA GLU A 659 -3.24 -14.46 12.18
C GLU A 659 -4.48 -14.56 13.09
N ALA A 660 -5.12 -15.72 13.06
CA ALA A 660 -6.29 -15.98 13.89
C ALA A 660 -5.94 -16.02 15.40
N ILE A 661 -4.75 -16.51 15.77
CA ILE A 661 -4.24 -16.48 17.16
C ILE A 661 -3.90 -15.05 17.55
N PHE A 662 -3.28 -14.29 16.64
CA PHE A 662 -2.97 -12.88 16.86
C PHE A 662 -4.21 -12.06 17.22
N TYR A 663 -5.34 -12.32 16.57
CA TYR A 663 -6.61 -11.65 16.88
C TYR A 663 -7.00 -11.79 18.37
N GLY A 664 -6.86 -13.00 18.92
CA GLY A 664 -7.07 -13.25 20.34
C GLY A 664 -6.04 -12.57 21.24
N ALA A 665 -4.75 -12.62 20.86
CA ALA A 665 -3.67 -11.97 21.60
C ALA A 665 -3.85 -10.45 21.64
N LEU A 666 -4.18 -9.82 20.52
CA LEU A 666 -4.49 -8.39 20.44
C LEU A 666 -5.66 -8.03 21.37
N SER A 667 -6.73 -8.83 21.38
CA SER A 667 -7.87 -8.56 22.24
C SER A 667 -7.52 -8.58 23.74
N LEU A 668 -6.63 -9.49 24.15
CA LEU A 668 -6.13 -9.56 25.53
C LEU A 668 -5.30 -8.29 25.90
N VAL A 669 -4.47 -7.79 24.99
CA VAL A 669 -3.73 -6.54 25.20
C VAL A 669 -4.66 -5.35 25.26
N LEU A 670 -5.73 -5.32 24.48
CA LEU A 670 -6.75 -4.28 24.54
C LEU A 670 -7.48 -4.29 25.89
N VAL A 671 -7.79 -5.45 26.45
CA VAL A 671 -8.33 -5.59 27.81
C VAL A 671 -7.32 -5.08 28.84
N ALA A 672 -6.05 -5.43 28.71
CA ALA A 672 -4.98 -4.92 29.58
C ALA A 672 -4.87 -3.40 29.54
N TRP A 673 -5.03 -2.77 28.37
CA TRP A 673 -5.05 -1.32 28.24
C TRP A 673 -6.25 -0.68 28.96
N ILE A 674 -7.44 -1.26 28.84
CA ILE A 674 -8.61 -0.80 29.60
C ILE A 674 -8.35 -0.89 31.12
N LEU A 675 -7.81 -2.02 31.60
CA LEU A 675 -7.48 -2.21 33.00
C LEU A 675 -6.44 -1.22 33.49
N PHE A 676 -5.41 -0.98 32.72
CA PHE A 676 -4.39 0.01 32.99
C PHE A 676 -5.00 1.40 33.20
N GLU A 677 -5.82 1.87 32.26
CA GLU A 677 -6.47 3.18 32.35
C GLU A 677 -7.48 3.28 33.52
N ASN A 678 -8.26 2.22 33.73
CA ASN A 678 -9.22 2.17 34.82
C ASN A 678 -8.54 2.23 36.20
N THR A 679 -7.43 1.56 36.33
CA THR A 679 -6.59 1.55 37.52
C THR A 679 -6.01 2.94 37.81
N LEU A 680 -5.50 3.62 36.77
CA LEU A 680 -5.03 5.00 36.89
C LEU A 680 -6.11 5.95 37.36
N LEU A 681 -7.31 5.79 36.84
CA LEU A 681 -8.49 6.58 37.29
C LEU A 681 -8.82 6.32 38.73
N TYR A 682 -8.82 5.05 39.16
CA TYR A 682 -9.12 4.68 40.56
C TYR A 682 -8.09 5.30 41.54
N VAL A 683 -6.81 5.17 41.23
CA VAL A 683 -5.71 5.74 42.03
C VAL A 683 -5.82 7.27 42.14
N ARG A 684 -6.17 7.95 41.05
CA ARG A 684 -6.39 9.40 41.07
C ARG A 684 -7.57 9.81 41.95
N LYS A 685 -8.68 9.08 41.91
CA LYS A 685 -9.84 9.33 42.74
C LYS A 685 -9.52 9.14 44.23
N VAL A 686 -8.77 8.11 44.60
CA VAL A 686 -8.38 7.83 45.98
C VAL A 686 -7.39 8.85 46.52
N LYS A 687 -6.45 9.35 45.72
CA LYS A 687 -5.43 10.35 46.16
C LYS A 687 -5.96 11.80 46.28
N ARG A 688 -7.18 12.11 45.81
CA ARG A 688 -7.84 13.39 46.00
C ARG A 688 -8.94 13.20 47.07
N PRO A 689 -8.67 13.39 48.36
CA PRO A 689 -9.72 13.37 49.36
C PRO A 689 -10.65 14.56 49.10
N SER A 690 -11.94 14.38 49.40
CA SER A 690 -13.08 15.26 49.17
C SER A 690 -13.05 16.65 49.86
N ALA A 691 -11.94 17.08 50.42
CA ALA A 691 -11.79 18.32 51.20
C ALA A 691 -11.57 19.60 50.34
N SER A 692 -11.49 19.52 49.03
CA SER A 692 -11.31 20.71 48.16
C SER A 692 -12.53 21.03 47.26
N MET A 693 -13.68 20.41 47.48
CA MET A 693 -14.93 20.65 46.73
C MET A 693 -15.89 21.64 47.43
N LYS A 694 -15.36 22.63 48.11
CA LYS A 694 -16.21 23.71 48.76
C LYS A 694 -15.89 25.09 48.21
N ASN A 695 -15.47 25.25 46.98
CA ASN A 695 -15.44 26.56 46.34
C ASN A 695 -16.25 26.55 45.05
N LEU A 696 -17.43 27.02 45.15
CA LEU A 696 -18.32 27.86 44.31
C LEU A 696 -18.18 27.82 42.78
N GLU A 697 -17.38 26.93 42.13
CA GLU A 697 -17.21 26.90 40.71
C GLU A 697 -17.85 25.67 39.99
N ASP A 698 -18.41 24.73 40.79
CA ASP A 698 -19.01 23.51 40.21
C ASP A 698 -20.51 23.63 39.91
N ASN A 699 -21.13 24.78 40.07
CA ASN A 699 -22.55 25.01 39.76
C ASN A 699 -22.83 25.59 38.37
N VAL A 700 -21.82 25.78 37.53
CA VAL A 700 -22.02 26.24 36.16
C VAL A 700 -21.28 25.32 35.23
N LEU A 701 -21.98 24.37 34.68
CA LEU A 701 -21.61 23.40 33.67
C LEU A 701 -21.41 21.97 34.21
N GLU A 702 -22.50 21.23 34.31
CA GLU A 702 -22.55 19.82 34.01
C GLU A 702 -22.12 19.59 32.54
N LEU A 703 -20.90 20.01 32.21
CA LEU A 703 -20.26 19.54 30.96
C LEU A 703 -19.85 18.10 31.21
N ASP A 704 -20.43 17.19 30.46
CA ASP A 704 -20.16 15.75 30.52
C ASP A 704 -18.66 15.41 30.35
N ASP A 705 -17.89 16.27 29.71
CA ASP A 705 -16.48 16.06 29.36
C ASP A 705 -15.53 17.01 30.12
N ARG A 706 -14.41 16.50 30.64
CA ARG A 706 -13.35 17.29 31.24
C ARG A 706 -12.35 17.82 30.20
N TYR A 707 -11.66 18.91 30.49
CA TYR A 707 -10.58 19.45 29.68
C TYR A 707 -9.41 18.45 29.51
N LEU A 708 -8.83 18.44 28.31
CA LEU A 708 -7.60 17.69 28.01
C LEU A 708 -6.40 18.20 28.82
N GLN A 709 -5.61 17.30 29.32
CA GLN A 709 -4.35 17.57 30.02
C GLN A 709 -3.17 16.94 29.26
N LEU A 710 -1.97 17.49 29.46
CA LEU A 710 -0.76 16.96 28.81
C LEU A 710 -0.54 15.45 29.06
N PHE A 711 -0.96 14.96 30.23
CA PHE A 711 -0.87 13.53 30.58
C PHE A 711 -1.78 12.66 29.69
N ASP A 712 -2.82 13.21 29.08
CA ASP A 712 -3.76 12.45 28.24
C ASP A 712 -3.17 12.13 26.84
N MET A 713 -2.05 12.76 26.45
CA MET A 713 -1.31 12.45 25.22
C MET A 713 -0.88 10.98 25.11
N ARG A 714 -0.76 10.26 26.26
CA ARG A 714 -0.45 8.82 26.22
C ARG A 714 -1.52 8.00 25.50
N ILE A 715 -2.78 8.40 25.54
CA ILE A 715 -3.90 7.65 24.96
C ILE A 715 -3.83 7.62 23.44
N PRO A 716 -3.68 8.76 22.72
CA PRO A 716 -3.43 8.77 21.28
C PRO A 716 -2.14 8.03 20.89
N LEU A 717 -1.06 8.14 21.67
CA LEU A 717 0.19 7.46 21.38
C LEU A 717 0.08 5.92 21.49
N ILE A 718 -0.53 5.42 22.58
CA ILE A 718 -0.80 3.98 22.72
C ILE A 718 -1.73 3.50 21.60
N PHE A 719 -2.75 4.31 21.26
CA PHE A 719 -3.65 4.01 20.15
C PHE A 719 -2.87 3.83 18.86
N MET A 720 -1.96 4.75 18.51
CA MET A 720 -1.16 4.65 17.28
C MET A 720 -0.29 3.39 17.25
N VAL A 721 0.35 3.04 18.38
CA VAL A 721 1.14 1.79 18.45
C VAL A 721 0.23 0.57 18.21
N LEU A 722 -0.89 0.47 18.90
CA LEU A 722 -1.81 -0.67 18.78
C LEU A 722 -2.47 -0.72 17.40
N PHE A 723 -2.75 0.43 16.79
CA PHE A 723 -3.31 0.51 15.45
C PHE A 723 -2.31 0.00 14.40
N ASN A 724 -1.04 0.42 14.48
CA ASN A 724 0.00 -0.09 13.58
C ASN A 724 0.30 -1.57 13.81
N VAL A 725 0.32 -2.05 15.05
CA VAL A 725 0.47 -3.47 15.34
C VAL A 725 -0.72 -4.29 14.83
N ALA A 726 -1.92 -3.75 14.86
CA ALA A 726 -3.10 -4.41 14.27
C ALA A 726 -2.90 -4.69 12.75
N PHE A 727 -2.11 -3.86 12.07
CA PHE A 727 -1.72 -4.08 10.68
C PHE A 727 -0.57 -5.08 10.55
N PHE A 728 0.57 -4.79 11.19
CA PHE A 728 1.81 -5.56 11.02
C PHE A 728 1.81 -6.92 11.75
N GLY A 729 1.03 -7.06 12.81
CA GLY A 729 0.95 -8.29 13.59
C GLY A 729 0.33 -9.47 12.83
N THR A 730 -0.42 -9.21 11.78
CA THR A 730 -1.04 -10.25 10.92
C THR A 730 -0.14 -10.69 9.76
N GLY A 731 1.14 -10.37 9.76
CA GLY A 731 2.06 -10.73 8.69
C GLY A 731 1.99 -9.83 7.45
N ASN A 732 1.13 -8.82 7.46
CA ASN A 732 1.10 -7.85 6.37
C ASN A 732 2.39 -7.02 6.39
N PHE A 733 2.98 -6.89 5.22
CA PHE A 733 4.04 -5.91 4.99
C PHE A 733 3.43 -4.60 4.50
N ALA A 734 4.22 -3.57 4.63
CA ALA A 734 3.90 -2.28 4.03
C ALA A 734 4.02 -2.28 2.48
N SER A 735 4.02 -3.44 1.84
CA SER A 735 3.99 -3.63 0.40
C SER A 735 2.66 -4.24 -0.01
N ILE A 736 2.08 -3.72 -1.09
CA ILE A 736 0.83 -4.24 -1.68
C ILE A 736 1.00 -5.69 -2.15
N ALA A 737 2.22 -6.07 -2.55
CA ALA A 737 2.57 -7.41 -3.01
C ALA A 737 2.56 -8.49 -1.91
N SER A 738 2.47 -8.11 -0.64
CA SER A 738 2.52 -9.06 0.49
C SER A 738 1.17 -9.61 0.93
N PHE A 739 0.06 -9.24 0.25
CA PHE A 739 -1.26 -9.73 0.61
C PHE A 739 -1.48 -11.16 0.10
N GLU A 740 -1.74 -12.07 1.02
CA GLU A 740 -2.06 -13.46 0.73
C GLU A 740 -3.54 -13.61 0.34
N ILE A 741 -3.80 -14.01 -0.91
CA ILE A 741 -5.15 -14.14 -1.47
C ILE A 741 -5.81 -15.50 -1.18
N SER A 742 -5.08 -16.51 -0.72
CA SER A 742 -5.62 -17.86 -0.51
C SER A 742 -6.89 -17.91 0.35
N SER A 743 -7.02 -17.00 1.31
CA SER A 743 -8.20 -16.92 2.19
C SER A 743 -9.47 -16.43 1.48
N VAL A 744 -9.31 -15.63 0.43
CA VAL A 744 -10.43 -15.03 -0.31
C VAL A 744 -11.16 -16.08 -1.15
N TYR A 745 -10.45 -17.15 -1.57
CA TYR A 745 -11.01 -18.24 -2.34
C TYR A 745 -12.11 -19.05 -1.60
N ARG A 746 -12.26 -18.85 -0.29
CA ARG A 746 -13.39 -19.39 0.48
C ARG A 746 -14.70 -18.65 0.23
N PHE A 747 -14.63 -17.45 -0.39
CA PHE A 747 -15.78 -16.61 -0.72
C PHE A 747 -16.03 -16.54 -2.22
N ILE A 748 -14.97 -16.48 -3.04
CA ILE A 748 -15.04 -16.37 -4.48
C ILE A 748 -13.79 -17.01 -5.10
N THR A 749 -13.98 -17.86 -6.09
CA THR A 749 -12.92 -18.57 -6.82
C THR A 749 -12.64 -17.92 -8.17
N ILE A 750 -13.68 -17.37 -8.83
CA ILE A 750 -13.54 -16.66 -10.10
C ILE A 750 -12.81 -15.34 -9.88
N PHE A 751 -11.83 -15.05 -10.72
CA PHE A 751 -11.04 -13.83 -10.61
C PHE A 751 -11.90 -12.57 -10.72
N ASN A 752 -11.98 -11.83 -9.63
CA ASN A 752 -12.62 -10.52 -9.57
C ASN A 752 -11.76 -9.61 -8.68
N PRO A 753 -10.84 -8.83 -9.27
CA PRO A 753 -9.83 -8.09 -8.51
C PRO A 753 -10.45 -7.10 -7.51
N PHE A 754 -11.57 -6.47 -7.87
CA PHE A 754 -12.23 -5.50 -6.98
C PHE A 754 -12.88 -6.16 -5.76
N LEU A 755 -13.55 -7.29 -5.95
CA LEU A 755 -14.20 -8.00 -4.84
C LEU A 755 -13.17 -8.71 -3.96
N MET A 756 -12.13 -9.29 -4.54
CA MET A 756 -11.02 -9.89 -3.80
C MET A 756 -10.28 -8.85 -2.96
N ALA A 757 -9.94 -7.69 -3.56
CA ALA A 757 -9.34 -6.58 -2.84
C ALA A 757 -10.26 -6.04 -1.73
N ALA A 758 -11.56 -5.93 -1.97
CA ALA A 758 -12.52 -5.50 -0.96
C ALA A 758 -12.55 -6.45 0.24
N LEU A 759 -12.52 -7.77 0.03
CA LEU A 759 -12.48 -8.76 1.10
C LEU A 759 -11.17 -8.69 1.91
N LEU A 760 -10.02 -8.49 1.25
CA LEU A 760 -8.74 -8.31 1.93
C LEU A 760 -8.70 -7.02 2.75
N ILE A 761 -9.16 -5.91 2.20
CA ILE A 761 -9.28 -4.64 2.93
C ILE A 761 -10.23 -4.81 4.12
N PHE A 762 -11.32 -5.53 3.93
CA PHE A 762 -12.28 -5.81 4.99
C PHE A 762 -11.69 -6.66 6.12
N LYS A 763 -10.87 -7.67 5.79
CA LYS A 763 -10.08 -8.44 6.77
C LYS A 763 -9.23 -7.52 7.66
N LEU A 764 -8.54 -6.53 7.04
CA LEU A 764 -7.70 -5.58 7.76
C LEU A 764 -8.51 -4.66 8.69
N PHE A 765 -9.73 -4.31 8.32
CA PHE A 765 -10.57 -3.44 9.16
C PHE A 765 -10.98 -4.08 10.49
N ILE A 766 -11.07 -5.40 10.56
CA ILE A 766 -11.55 -6.09 11.77
C ILE A 766 -10.65 -5.81 12.99
N PRO A 767 -9.33 -6.03 12.98
CA PRO A 767 -8.45 -5.66 14.10
C PRO A 767 -8.48 -4.16 14.40
N PHE A 768 -8.55 -3.30 13.39
CA PHE A 768 -8.66 -1.86 13.57
C PHE A 768 -9.94 -1.46 14.30
N MET A 769 -11.06 -2.08 13.95
CA MET A 769 -12.34 -1.85 14.64
C MET A 769 -12.25 -2.18 16.11
N LEU A 770 -11.58 -3.27 16.51
CA LEU A 770 -11.39 -3.60 17.93
C LEU A 770 -10.58 -2.51 18.65
N VAL A 771 -9.47 -2.06 18.08
CA VAL A 771 -8.63 -1.01 18.67
C VAL A 771 -9.41 0.29 18.84
N ILE A 772 -10.19 0.70 17.84
CA ILE A 772 -10.97 1.93 17.87
C ILE A 772 -12.15 1.84 18.85
N CYS A 773 -12.83 0.68 18.94
CA CYS A 773 -13.89 0.46 19.92
C CYS A 773 -13.36 0.60 21.35
N VAL A 774 -12.17 0.05 21.62
CA VAL A 774 -11.52 0.17 22.92
C VAL A 774 -11.07 1.60 23.21
N PHE A 775 -10.50 2.28 22.22
CA PHE A 775 -10.14 3.71 22.33
C PHE A 775 -11.39 4.56 22.65
N SER A 776 -12.51 4.36 21.95
CA SER A 776 -13.77 5.04 22.22
C SER A 776 -14.28 4.73 23.65
N ALA A 777 -14.13 3.51 24.13
CA ALA A 777 -14.49 3.13 25.49
C ALA A 777 -13.60 3.81 26.54
N ILE A 778 -12.29 3.88 26.31
CA ILE A 778 -11.30 4.53 27.17
C ILE A 778 -11.53 6.04 27.23
N THR A 779 -11.81 6.70 26.12
CA THR A 779 -12.13 8.14 26.10
C THR A 779 -13.38 8.44 26.90
N LYS A 780 -14.42 7.62 26.75
CA LYS A 780 -15.65 7.72 27.53
C LYS A 780 -15.43 7.48 29.04
N MET A 781 -14.62 6.45 29.37
CA MET A 781 -14.26 6.11 30.74
C MET A 781 -13.49 7.24 31.45
N ASN A 782 -12.60 7.92 30.73
CA ASN A 782 -11.81 9.04 31.23
C ASN A 782 -12.57 10.38 31.19
N LYS A 783 -13.83 10.43 30.74
CA LYS A 783 -14.60 11.65 30.48
C LYS A 783 -13.80 12.65 29.61
N LEU A 784 -13.20 12.18 28.54
CA LEU A 784 -12.43 13.01 27.62
C LEU A 784 -13.29 13.46 26.44
N PRO A 785 -13.08 14.67 25.92
CA PRO A 785 -13.75 15.12 24.71
C PRO A 785 -13.29 14.25 23.53
N ARG A 786 -14.21 13.44 22.99
CA ARG A 786 -13.90 12.47 21.93
C ARG A 786 -13.26 13.14 20.71
N SER A 787 -13.86 14.25 20.26
CA SER A 787 -13.35 15.00 19.11
C SER A 787 -11.93 15.51 19.34
N GLY A 788 -11.64 16.00 20.57
CA GLY A 788 -10.28 16.44 20.92
C GLY A 788 -9.25 15.30 20.86
N CYS A 789 -9.62 14.10 21.34
CA CYS A 789 -8.75 12.92 21.24
C CYS A 789 -8.58 12.47 19.80
N TYR A 790 -9.60 12.57 18.95
CA TYR A 790 -9.52 12.25 17.53
C TYR A 790 -8.59 13.20 16.77
N PHE A 791 -8.67 14.51 17.04
CA PHE A 791 -7.74 15.47 16.47
C PHE A 791 -6.29 15.21 16.87
N LEU A 792 -6.04 14.73 18.10
CA LEU A 792 -4.70 14.32 18.53
C LEU A 792 -4.21 13.07 17.80
N VAL A 793 -5.08 12.08 17.52
CA VAL A 793 -4.74 10.91 16.72
C VAL A 793 -4.40 11.33 15.29
N ILE A 794 -5.20 12.20 14.67
CA ILE A 794 -4.94 12.74 13.33
C ILE A 794 -3.58 13.47 13.31
N LEU A 795 -3.33 14.33 14.29
CA LEU A 795 -2.06 15.06 14.40
C LEU A 795 -0.85 14.11 14.44
N VAL A 796 -0.92 13.06 15.25
CA VAL A 796 0.16 12.07 15.39
C VAL A 796 0.33 11.28 14.07
N SER A 797 -0.76 10.92 13.40
CA SER A 797 -0.74 10.25 12.10
C SER A 797 -0.15 11.15 11.01
N ASP A 798 -0.50 12.45 10.99
CA ASP A 798 0.02 13.40 10.01
C ASP A 798 1.52 13.64 10.16
N VAL A 799 2.05 13.61 11.40
CA VAL A 799 3.51 13.67 11.62
C VAL A 799 4.20 12.47 10.97
N MET A 800 3.65 11.25 11.13
CA MET A 800 4.19 10.07 10.47
C MET A 800 4.04 10.14 8.95
N THR A 801 2.91 10.62 8.45
CA THR A 801 2.67 10.80 7.00
C THR A 801 3.69 11.74 6.38
N LEU A 802 3.96 12.89 7.05
CA LEU A 802 4.97 13.83 6.59
C LEU A 802 6.39 13.21 6.62
N HIS A 803 6.70 12.40 7.64
CA HIS A 803 7.97 11.70 7.69
C HIS A 803 8.11 10.73 6.49
N PHE A 804 7.11 9.89 6.22
CA PHE A 804 7.13 9.00 5.07
C PHE A 804 7.13 9.75 3.74
N PHE A 805 6.53 10.92 3.64
CA PHE A 805 6.61 11.77 2.45
C PHE A 805 8.07 12.12 2.10
N PHE A 806 8.90 12.43 3.11
CA PHE A 806 10.33 12.66 2.89
C PHE A 806 11.14 11.40 2.60
N LEU A 807 10.64 10.23 2.97
CA LEU A 807 11.29 8.93 2.70
C LEU A 807 10.92 8.35 1.33
N VAL A 808 9.98 8.97 0.59
CA VAL A 808 9.62 8.52 -0.77
C VAL A 808 10.83 8.68 -1.68
N ARG A 809 11.22 7.57 -2.32
CA ARG A 809 12.32 7.51 -3.28
C ARG A 809 11.79 7.47 -4.71
N ASN A 810 12.51 8.08 -5.62
CA ASN A 810 12.27 8.05 -7.06
C ASN A 810 13.41 7.39 -7.84
N THR A 811 14.42 6.91 -7.12
CA THR A 811 15.61 6.22 -7.63
C THR A 811 15.92 5.02 -6.72
N GLY A 812 16.62 4.03 -7.25
CA GLY A 812 16.94 2.78 -6.56
C GLY A 812 16.16 1.59 -7.11
N SER A 813 16.18 0.48 -6.38
CA SER A 813 15.45 -0.73 -6.77
C SER A 813 13.92 -0.54 -6.75
N TRP A 814 13.24 -1.38 -7.51
CA TRP A 814 11.78 -1.45 -7.49
C TRP A 814 11.22 -1.64 -6.08
N MET A 815 11.86 -2.49 -5.29
CA MET A 815 11.48 -2.74 -3.92
C MET A 815 11.63 -1.49 -3.06
N GLU A 816 12.71 -0.74 -3.21
CA GLU A 816 12.93 0.51 -2.45
C GLU A 816 11.93 1.60 -2.83
N ILE A 817 11.75 1.81 -4.14
CA ILE A 817 10.77 2.79 -4.66
C ILE A 817 9.35 2.37 -4.27
N GLY A 818 8.98 1.13 -4.56
CA GLY A 818 7.65 0.59 -4.30
C GLY A 818 7.28 0.60 -2.82
N ASN A 819 8.18 0.16 -1.95
CA ASN A 819 7.96 0.19 -0.50
C ASN A 819 7.84 1.62 0.04
N SER A 820 8.69 2.55 -0.41
CA SER A 820 8.64 3.94 0.04
C SER A 820 7.30 4.62 -0.33
N ILE A 821 6.81 4.38 -1.53
CA ILE A 821 5.50 4.87 -2.00
C ILE A 821 4.37 4.19 -1.24
N SER A 822 4.46 2.87 -1.02
CA SER A 822 3.45 2.11 -0.27
C SER A 822 3.35 2.58 1.19
N HIS A 823 4.48 2.83 1.86
CA HIS A 823 4.49 3.36 3.23
C HIS A 823 3.78 4.72 3.31
N PHE A 824 4.12 5.64 2.41
CA PHE A 824 3.43 6.95 2.34
C PHE A 824 1.95 6.78 2.00
N GLY A 825 1.60 5.92 1.03
CA GLY A 825 0.23 5.64 0.63
C GLY A 825 -0.61 5.04 1.75
N ILE A 826 -0.06 4.06 2.50
CA ILE A 826 -0.72 3.42 3.65
C ILE A 826 -0.99 4.46 4.74
N MET A 827 0.01 5.29 5.09
CA MET A 827 -0.18 6.31 6.12
C MET A 827 -1.16 7.39 5.71
N SER A 828 -1.16 7.83 4.46
CA SER A 828 -2.13 8.78 3.93
C SER A 828 -3.55 8.21 3.93
N ALA A 829 -3.71 6.96 3.51
CA ALA A 829 -4.98 6.24 3.56
C ALA A 829 -5.46 6.02 5.00
N GLN A 830 -4.56 5.71 5.92
CA GLN A 830 -4.85 5.48 7.33
C GLN A 830 -5.58 6.68 7.95
N VAL A 831 -5.19 7.92 7.66
CA VAL A 831 -5.86 9.13 8.18
C VAL A 831 -7.34 9.14 7.78
N VAL A 832 -7.64 8.85 6.51
CA VAL A 832 -9.02 8.81 5.99
C VAL A 832 -9.79 7.64 6.59
N PHE A 833 -9.18 6.45 6.65
CA PHE A 833 -9.82 5.26 7.21
C PHE A 833 -10.10 5.38 8.71
N VAL A 834 -9.20 5.99 9.47
CA VAL A 834 -9.42 6.24 10.90
C VAL A 834 -10.67 7.09 11.12
N LEU A 835 -10.88 8.14 10.33
CA LEU A 835 -12.09 8.96 10.42
C LEU A 835 -13.38 8.16 10.11
N LEU A 836 -13.35 7.37 9.04
CA LEU A 836 -14.46 6.50 8.66
C LEU A 836 -14.77 5.47 9.76
N LEU A 837 -13.72 4.84 10.29
CA LEU A 837 -13.86 3.84 11.35
C LEU A 837 -14.34 4.45 12.67
N PHE A 838 -13.97 5.68 12.99
CA PHE A 838 -14.53 6.39 14.14
C PHE A 838 -16.04 6.61 14.00
N ALA A 839 -16.52 6.98 12.81
CA ALA A 839 -17.94 7.10 12.55
C ALA A 839 -18.67 5.75 12.70
N LEU A 840 -18.08 4.69 12.13
CA LEU A 840 -18.64 3.34 12.18
C LEU A 840 -18.66 2.77 13.62
N THR A 841 -17.57 2.94 14.39
CA THR A 841 -17.50 2.46 15.78
C THR A 841 -18.48 3.16 16.72
N ASN A 842 -18.91 4.38 16.39
CA ASN A 842 -19.94 5.05 17.17
C ASN A 842 -21.25 4.24 17.20
N ILE A 843 -21.58 3.51 16.15
CA ILE A 843 -22.75 2.63 16.09
C ILE A 843 -22.68 1.55 17.19
N TYR A 844 -21.50 0.96 17.42
CA TYR A 844 -21.30 -0.13 18.38
C TYR A 844 -21.07 0.37 19.82
N THR A 845 -20.55 1.59 20.01
CA THR A 845 -20.07 2.09 21.31
C THR A 845 -20.92 3.19 21.92
N LYS A 846 -21.90 3.75 21.16
CA LYS A 846 -22.74 4.88 21.62
C LYS A 846 -23.41 4.59 22.96
N ASP A 847 -23.99 3.41 23.12
CA ASP A 847 -24.82 3.04 24.26
C ASP A 847 -24.06 2.37 25.42
N ILE A 848 -22.72 2.39 25.40
CA ILE A 848 -21.92 1.82 26.48
C ILE A 848 -22.13 2.63 27.77
N HIS A 849 -22.57 1.96 28.83
CA HIS A 849 -22.66 2.51 30.18
C HIS A 849 -21.45 2.11 31.03
N ILE A 850 -20.86 3.10 31.71
CA ILE A 850 -19.74 2.90 32.62
C ILE A 850 -20.27 3.10 34.03
N GLY A 851 -20.12 2.08 34.90
CA GLY A 851 -20.57 2.14 36.29
C GLY A 851 -19.88 3.26 37.07
N SER A 852 -20.67 4.13 37.74
CA SER A 852 -20.13 5.11 38.68
C SER A 852 -19.74 4.43 40.00
N VAL A 853 -18.46 4.49 40.36
CA VAL A 853 -18.01 4.07 41.70
C VAL A 853 -18.34 5.17 42.69
N ASN A 854 -19.47 5.04 43.44
CA ASN A 854 -19.74 5.92 44.58
C ASN A 854 -18.88 5.47 45.76
N PRO A 855 -18.00 6.35 46.27
CA PRO A 855 -17.15 6.03 47.43
C PRO A 855 -17.91 5.78 48.73
N SER A 856 -19.17 6.22 48.80
CA SER A 856 -20.00 6.17 50.02
C SER A 856 -20.58 4.80 50.39
N SER A 857 -20.64 3.86 49.40
CA SER A 857 -21.18 2.53 49.69
C SER A 857 -20.16 1.54 50.29
N GLN A 858 -18.89 1.91 50.42
CA GLN A 858 -17.81 1.06 50.95
C GLN A 858 -17.65 1.13 52.48
N LYS A 859 -18.41 1.98 53.20
CA LYS A 859 -18.37 1.99 54.68
C LYS A 859 -19.37 1.04 55.31
N ALA A 860 -20.15 0.29 54.49
CA ALA A 860 -21.21 -0.58 55.01
C ALA A 860 -21.05 -2.05 54.59
N MET A 861 -19.80 -2.50 54.26
CA MET A 861 -19.45 -3.92 54.10
C MET A 861 -18.18 -4.25 54.85
#